data_e7110dd2edf6d0bafe646c44fe94d255
#
_entry.id   e7110dd2edf6d0bafe646c44fe94d255
#
_cell.length_a   1.000
_cell.length_b   1.000
_cell.length_c   1.000
_cell.angle_alpha   90.00
_cell.angle_beta   90.00
_cell.angle_gamma   90.00
#
_symmetry.space_group_name_H-M   'P 1'
#
loop_
_entity.id
_entity.type
_entity.pdbx_description
1 polymer ?
#
loop_
_entity_poly.entity_id
_entity_poly.type
_entity_poly.pdbx_seq_one_letter_code
_entity_poly.pdbx_strand_id
1 'polypeptide(L)'
;MNPLKIRKAFLFLLPFVVMAILVGCSSDDPAEPTEAPAVSEPAKEAEPVKEAKEDDHDHADHDEDDHADDDHADVPASAKEVKDVPRNRTLVFTGWSDYYKTQHDNVENFNSWLPGNQHSRHAMNKGLTEYLFYTNLNNGELVPWIGESFEYNDTMDSIDVVLRDGVEWSDGVPFTAHDVKFTVDMVIANSPDMNRSSAWADMIKSVEITDDLHFTINLNRPDPRFFINQFGLGHENHTAIVAKHVWENEDAMTFNNYDPEKGWPLGTGAYELVRSTAEAQIYDRRDDWWGVETGFTDLPEPERLLFIPVADDDVAGQLYIANDLDYGPPLLKGTFEAAKARNDSLRSFNSEGPEWGAADGCNFVLIMNNQKKHFDNVDVRWAINLAVNRDEISNLAYEGGMPPVELPISSYGVKQYLPLMQDIIDKYDAGTHDLAKSAARMETAGYSKDSAGYWTKDGEKVVITLEIPSWMRPQGPILEKQLQAAGFDAVFKQGEPATIGDRLQMGETEVVWVQCGSINEPYDTFKSYHSKNSAPPGETYKGAVQGGRYENPEMDAILDEMEGMIHSPNDARYVELARQAAELYLRDMPVIHIAEEKHVVVQNEHYWTGWPGVEDPYAAPYPPWNGHYLITHNLKAAK
;
A
#
# COMPACT_ATOMS: atom_id res chain seq x y z
N MET A 1 13.05 -34.99 -21.73
CA MET A 1 12.85 -34.53 -20.36
C MET A 1 14.18 -34.05 -19.85
N ASN A 2 14.48 -32.82 -20.10
CA ASN A 2 15.68 -32.17 -19.56
C ASN A 2 15.20 -31.12 -18.56
N PRO A 3 15.72 -31.06 -17.35
CA PRO A 3 15.36 -30.01 -16.41
C PRO A 3 15.93 -28.69 -16.93
N LEU A 4 15.05 -27.69 -17.10
CA LEU A 4 15.44 -26.32 -17.35
C LEU A 4 16.44 -25.88 -16.28
N LYS A 5 17.59 -25.43 -16.74
CA LYS A 5 18.53 -24.67 -15.90
C LYS A 5 17.90 -23.29 -15.69
N ILE A 6 17.11 -23.17 -14.65
CA ILE A 6 16.72 -21.87 -14.10
C ILE A 6 18.00 -21.29 -13.49
N ARG A 7 18.68 -20.41 -14.23
CA ARG A 7 19.78 -19.61 -13.72
C ARG A 7 19.18 -18.32 -13.16
N LYS A 8 19.17 -18.27 -11.83
CA LYS A 8 19.24 -17.10 -10.96
C LYS A 8 18.66 -15.79 -11.53
N ALA A 9 17.37 -15.66 -11.51
CA ALA A 9 16.73 -14.36 -11.45
C ALA A 9 16.10 -14.24 -10.05
N PHE A 10 16.54 -13.26 -9.28
CA PHE A 10 16.12 -13.05 -7.89
C PHE A 10 15.46 -11.71 -7.74
N LEU A 11 14.48 -11.73 -7.04
CA LEU A 11 13.42 -10.93 -6.54
C LEU A 11 13.82 -9.63 -5.88
N PHE A 12 13.09 -8.55 -6.12
CA PHE A 12 13.01 -7.46 -5.15
C PHE A 12 11.97 -6.38 -5.33
N LEU A 13 11.64 -5.76 -4.22
CA LEU A 13 10.60 -4.80 -4.00
C LEU A 13 11.04 -3.41 -3.58
N LEU A 14 10.12 -2.49 -3.79
CA LEU A 14 10.19 -1.08 -3.56
C LEU A 14 9.72 -0.61 -2.19
N PRO A 15 10.22 0.52 -1.72
CA PRO A 15 9.65 1.23 -0.61
C PRO A 15 8.46 2.10 -1.03
N PHE A 16 7.50 2.23 -0.13
CA PHE A 16 6.46 3.22 -0.15
C PHE A 16 7.04 4.64 -0.25
N VAL A 17 6.54 5.38 -1.20
CA VAL A 17 6.59 6.84 -1.14
C VAL A 17 5.21 7.29 -0.71
N VAL A 18 5.08 7.67 0.54
CA VAL A 18 3.98 8.55 0.95
C VAL A 18 4.29 9.90 0.32
N MET A 19 3.64 10.20 -0.77
CA MET A 19 3.77 11.48 -1.46
C MET A 19 2.99 12.52 -0.68
N ALA A 20 3.68 13.27 0.17
CA ALA A 20 3.16 14.53 0.64
C ALA A 20 3.18 15.51 -0.54
N ILE A 21 2.01 15.98 -0.95
CA ILE A 21 1.87 17.01 -1.97
C ILE A 21 2.35 18.32 -1.35
N LEU A 22 3.53 18.77 -1.70
CA LEU A 22 3.99 20.13 -1.47
C LEU A 22 3.52 21.00 -2.62
N VAL A 23 2.49 21.79 -2.38
CA VAL A 23 2.18 22.96 -3.22
C VAL A 23 3.15 24.07 -2.79
N GLY A 24 4.20 24.25 -3.53
CA GLY A 24 5.10 25.39 -3.41
C GLY A 24 4.58 26.55 -4.22
N CYS A 25 4.13 27.62 -3.57
CA CYS A 25 4.03 28.94 -4.20
C CYS A 25 5.21 29.78 -3.75
N SER A 26 6.05 30.13 -4.70
CA SER A 26 7.05 31.19 -4.55
C SER A 26 6.46 32.52 -4.96
N SER A 27 6.58 33.56 -4.16
CA SER A 27 6.84 34.92 -4.64
C SER A 27 7.16 35.86 -3.47
N ASP A 28 8.21 36.61 -3.64
CA ASP A 28 8.76 37.62 -2.77
C ASP A 28 7.85 38.85 -2.59
N ASP A 29 7.83 39.43 -1.43
CA ASP A 29 8.20 40.75 -0.95
C ASP A 29 7.33 41.19 0.24
N PRO A 30 7.88 41.96 1.20
CA PRO A 30 7.27 42.18 2.51
C PRO A 30 6.38 43.43 2.53
N ALA A 31 5.23 43.34 3.17
CA ALA A 31 4.42 44.51 3.55
C ALA A 31 4.09 44.49 5.03
N GLU A 32 4.12 45.65 5.61
CA GLU A 32 3.99 46.06 7.00
C GLU A 32 2.68 45.61 7.72
N PRO A 33 2.66 45.63 9.06
CA PRO A 33 1.59 45.08 9.87
C PRO A 33 0.40 46.03 9.99
N THR A 34 -0.79 45.54 9.77
CA THR A 34 -2.05 46.22 10.09
C THR A 34 -2.79 45.51 11.22
N GLU A 35 -3.35 46.31 12.10
CA GLU A 35 -4.02 46.00 13.36
C GLU A 35 -5.20 45.04 13.27
N ALA A 36 -5.41 44.27 14.33
CA ALA A 36 -6.52 43.36 14.55
C ALA A 36 -7.83 44.08 14.80
N PRO A 37 -8.97 43.59 14.32
CA PRO A 37 -10.28 44.04 14.81
C PRO A 37 -10.82 43.09 15.90
N ALA A 38 -11.56 43.72 16.80
CA ALA A 38 -12.05 43.30 18.08
C ALA A 38 -13.07 42.14 18.05
N VAL A 39 -13.06 41.42 19.17
CA VAL A 39 -13.99 40.38 19.63
C VAL A 39 -15.42 40.94 19.70
N SER A 40 -16.43 40.24 19.13
CA SER A 40 -17.83 40.44 19.43
C SER A 40 -18.43 39.25 20.17
N GLU A 41 -19.19 39.57 21.21
CA GLU A 41 -19.84 38.68 22.18
C GLU A 41 -20.99 37.82 21.58
N PRO A 42 -21.43 36.76 22.30
CA PRO A 42 -22.35 35.76 21.79
C PRO A 42 -23.81 36.17 21.90
N ALA A 43 -24.59 35.82 20.90
CA ALA A 43 -26.05 36.04 20.86
C ALA A 43 -26.83 34.88 21.52
N LYS A 44 -27.92 35.23 22.17
CA LYS A 44 -28.80 34.49 23.05
C LYS A 44 -29.58 33.37 22.37
N GLU A 45 -29.91 32.36 23.18
CA GLU A 45 -30.90 31.29 22.99
C GLU A 45 -32.25 31.83 22.49
N ALA A 46 -32.89 31.06 21.59
CA ALA A 46 -34.29 31.23 21.22
C ALA A 46 -35.10 29.96 21.55
N GLU A 47 -36.24 30.19 22.19
CA GLU A 47 -37.18 29.19 22.72
C GLU A 47 -38.00 28.46 21.64
N PRO A 48 -38.69 27.35 21.99
CA PRO A 48 -39.32 26.43 21.05
C PRO A 48 -40.70 26.87 20.58
N VAL A 49 -40.99 26.62 19.31
CA VAL A 49 -42.35 26.87 18.73
C VAL A 49 -43.16 25.59 18.72
N LYS A 50 -44.42 25.74 19.11
CA LYS A 50 -45.45 24.74 19.36
C LYS A 50 -46.00 24.11 18.08
N GLU A 51 -46.47 22.85 18.27
CA GLU A 51 -47.36 22.10 17.40
C GLU A 51 -48.61 22.89 16.93
N ALA A 52 -49.04 22.64 15.71
CA ALA A 52 -50.38 22.96 15.22
C ALA A 52 -50.92 21.79 14.37
N LYS A 53 -52.20 21.55 14.60
CA LYS A 53 -53.04 20.41 14.33
C LYS A 53 -53.39 20.19 12.86
N GLU A 54 -53.74 18.91 12.60
CA GLU A 54 -54.52 18.39 11.49
C GLU A 54 -55.80 19.20 11.21
N ASP A 55 -56.13 19.34 9.92
CA ASP A 55 -57.51 19.48 9.44
C ASP A 55 -57.67 18.77 8.09
N ASP A 56 -58.64 17.84 8.10
CA ASP A 56 -59.22 17.12 6.96
C ASP A 56 -59.89 18.10 5.95
N HIS A 57 -59.80 17.81 4.67
CA HIS A 57 -60.92 17.98 3.73
C HIS A 57 -60.77 17.19 2.41
N ASP A 58 -61.91 16.63 2.06
CA ASP A 58 -62.34 15.73 1.01
C ASP A 58 -62.02 16.11 -0.47
N HIS A 59 -61.94 14.99 -1.22
CA HIS A 59 -62.24 14.69 -2.63
C HIS A 59 -62.65 15.79 -3.63
N ALA A 60 -62.03 15.76 -4.79
CA ALA A 60 -62.67 15.81 -6.11
C ALA A 60 -61.76 15.26 -7.23
N ASP A 61 -62.31 14.30 -7.97
CA ASP A 61 -61.78 13.75 -9.21
C ASP A 61 -61.54 14.82 -10.28
N HIS A 62 -60.50 14.65 -11.07
CA HIS A 62 -60.50 14.98 -12.51
C HIS A 62 -59.38 14.27 -13.25
N ASP A 63 -59.80 13.79 -14.42
CA ASP A 63 -59.18 12.96 -15.41
C ASP A 63 -57.85 13.46 -16.01
N GLU A 64 -57.05 12.44 -16.39
CA GLU A 64 -56.18 12.27 -17.55
C GLU A 64 -55.60 13.49 -18.24
N ASP A 65 -54.26 13.60 -18.23
CA ASP A 65 -53.48 13.71 -19.48
C ASP A 65 -52.01 13.32 -19.26
N ASP A 66 -51.57 12.39 -20.10
CA ASP A 66 -50.21 11.93 -20.32
C ASP A 66 -49.22 13.08 -20.52
N HIS A 67 -48.16 13.16 -19.72
CA HIS A 67 -46.82 13.52 -20.17
C HIS A 67 -45.82 12.90 -19.21
N ALA A 68 -45.31 11.73 -19.61
CA ALA A 68 -44.06 11.18 -19.11
C ALA A 68 -42.91 12.02 -19.67
N ASP A 69 -42.37 12.94 -18.89
CA ASP A 69 -41.04 13.47 -19.10
C ASP A 69 -40.07 12.51 -18.40
N ASP A 70 -39.62 11.54 -19.17
CA ASP A 70 -38.42 10.77 -18.87
C ASP A 70 -37.21 11.72 -18.96
N ASP A 71 -36.76 12.23 -17.83
CA ASP A 71 -35.41 12.76 -17.70
C ASP A 71 -34.42 11.61 -17.80
N HIS A 72 -34.27 11.06 -18.99
CA HIS A 72 -33.10 10.29 -19.38
C HIS A 72 -31.95 11.31 -19.46
N ALA A 73 -31.09 11.33 -18.45
CA ALA A 73 -29.77 11.91 -18.61
C ALA A 73 -29.18 11.33 -19.89
N ASP A 74 -28.84 12.22 -20.84
CA ASP A 74 -28.22 11.87 -22.11
C ASP A 74 -26.98 11.01 -21.84
N VAL A 75 -27.12 9.70 -21.99
CA VAL A 75 -25.98 8.79 -22.10
C VAL A 75 -25.31 9.12 -23.43
N PRO A 76 -24.03 9.49 -23.47
CA PRO A 76 -23.35 9.77 -24.71
C PRO A 76 -23.55 8.61 -25.70
N ALA A 77 -23.93 8.92 -26.92
CA ALA A 77 -24.32 7.95 -27.95
C ALA A 77 -23.19 7.01 -28.45
N SER A 78 -22.04 6.97 -27.77
CA SER A 78 -20.82 6.23 -28.14
C SER A 78 -20.41 5.15 -27.15
N ALA A 79 -21.15 4.89 -26.07
CA ALA A 79 -20.82 3.79 -25.17
C ALA A 79 -21.07 2.45 -25.87
N LYS A 80 -20.08 1.54 -25.88
CA LYS A 80 -20.27 0.15 -26.28
C LYS A 80 -21.51 -0.41 -25.57
N GLU A 81 -22.35 -1.15 -26.28
CA GLU A 81 -23.52 -1.80 -25.67
C GLU A 81 -23.03 -2.78 -24.59
N VAL A 82 -23.49 -2.57 -23.35
CA VAL A 82 -23.12 -3.45 -22.24
C VAL A 82 -23.80 -4.79 -22.44
N LYS A 83 -23.02 -5.86 -22.69
CA LYS A 83 -23.51 -7.22 -22.84
C LYS A 83 -24.33 -7.63 -21.60
N ASP A 84 -25.31 -8.49 -21.77
CA ASP A 84 -26.00 -9.14 -20.63
C ASP A 84 -25.11 -10.29 -20.10
N VAL A 85 -24.33 -10.03 -19.06
CA VAL A 85 -23.47 -11.03 -18.40
C VAL A 85 -24.07 -11.34 -17.02
N PRO A 86 -24.44 -12.61 -16.77
CA PRO A 86 -25.10 -12.97 -15.53
C PRO A 86 -24.18 -12.83 -14.30
N ARG A 87 -24.77 -12.64 -13.12
CA ARG A 87 -24.03 -12.41 -11.86
C ARG A 87 -22.98 -13.49 -11.56
N ASN A 88 -23.30 -14.75 -11.81
CA ASN A 88 -22.37 -15.88 -11.62
C ASN A 88 -21.24 -16.00 -12.66
N ARG A 89 -21.17 -15.05 -13.61
CA ARG A 89 -20.08 -14.88 -14.56
C ARG A 89 -19.39 -13.52 -14.43
N THR A 90 -19.85 -12.72 -13.45
CA THR A 90 -19.33 -11.39 -13.14
C THR A 90 -18.56 -11.44 -11.83
N LEU A 91 -17.29 -11.03 -11.83
CA LEU A 91 -16.50 -10.79 -10.63
C LEU A 91 -16.74 -9.35 -10.17
N VAL A 92 -17.40 -9.20 -9.02
CA VAL A 92 -17.69 -7.88 -8.44
C VAL A 92 -16.69 -7.59 -7.32
N PHE A 93 -16.02 -6.44 -7.44
CA PHE A 93 -14.97 -6.08 -6.48
C PHE A 93 -14.86 -4.56 -6.30
N THR A 94 -14.10 -4.13 -5.29
CA THR A 94 -13.70 -2.75 -5.10
C THR A 94 -12.19 -2.65 -4.85
N GLY A 95 -11.61 -1.47 -5.11
CA GLY A 95 -10.19 -1.23 -4.90
C GLY A 95 -9.87 -0.71 -3.50
N TRP A 96 -8.57 -0.65 -3.18
CA TRP A 96 -8.08 -0.28 -1.86
C TRP A 96 -8.44 1.14 -1.43
N SER A 97 -8.34 2.12 -2.30
CA SER A 97 -8.61 3.51 -1.95
C SER A 97 -10.00 3.99 -2.35
N ASP A 98 -10.78 3.13 -3.01
CA ASP A 98 -12.18 3.38 -3.31
C ASP A 98 -13.14 2.65 -2.37
N TYR A 99 -12.62 1.82 -1.45
CA TYR A 99 -13.46 1.41 -0.37
C TYR A 99 -13.72 2.60 0.56
N TYR A 100 -14.94 2.67 1.06
CA TYR A 100 -15.45 3.78 1.84
C TYR A 100 -15.60 5.10 1.06
N LYS A 101 -15.94 4.97 -0.22
CA LYS A 101 -16.41 6.05 -1.07
C LYS A 101 -17.79 5.73 -1.62
N THR A 102 -18.54 6.77 -1.94
CA THR A 102 -19.87 6.64 -2.57
C THR A 102 -19.80 6.71 -4.09
N GLN A 103 -18.70 7.22 -4.65
CA GLN A 103 -18.50 7.40 -6.07
C GLN A 103 -17.01 7.28 -6.44
N HIS A 104 -16.72 6.81 -7.64
CA HIS A 104 -15.38 6.86 -8.22
C HIS A 104 -15.01 8.27 -8.68
N ASP A 105 -13.73 8.59 -8.53
CA ASP A 105 -13.16 9.84 -9.04
C ASP A 105 -12.48 9.61 -10.41
N ASN A 106 -12.32 10.67 -11.19
CA ASN A 106 -11.53 10.67 -12.43
C ASN A 106 -11.88 9.54 -13.42
N VAL A 107 -13.16 9.26 -13.57
CA VAL A 107 -13.68 8.12 -14.34
C VAL A 107 -13.32 8.13 -15.83
N GLU A 108 -12.88 9.26 -16.37
CA GLU A 108 -12.46 9.42 -17.76
C GLU A 108 -10.94 9.64 -17.91
N ASN A 109 -10.14 9.35 -16.87
CA ASN A 109 -8.70 9.53 -16.94
C ASN A 109 -7.96 8.22 -16.62
N PHE A 110 -7.46 7.56 -17.66
CA PHE A 110 -6.69 6.31 -17.60
C PHE A 110 -5.17 6.52 -17.80
N ASN A 111 -4.69 7.75 -17.70
CA ASN A 111 -3.26 8.05 -17.71
C ASN A 111 -2.66 7.82 -16.32
N SER A 112 -2.09 6.63 -16.11
CA SER A 112 -1.47 6.23 -14.84
C SER A 112 -0.17 6.99 -14.50
N TRP A 113 0.39 7.70 -15.46
CA TRP A 113 1.64 8.46 -15.28
C TRP A 113 1.44 9.85 -14.69
N LEU A 114 0.22 10.39 -14.72
CA LEU A 114 -0.08 11.70 -14.14
C LEU A 114 -0.09 11.65 -12.61
N PRO A 115 0.52 12.64 -11.94
CA PRO A 115 0.40 12.80 -10.49
C PRO A 115 -1.05 12.92 -10.05
N GLY A 116 -1.41 12.25 -8.95
CA GLY A 116 -2.78 12.28 -8.42
C GLY A 116 -3.78 11.39 -9.14
N ASN A 117 -3.42 10.78 -10.28
CA ASN A 117 -4.27 9.77 -10.89
C ASN A 117 -4.24 8.49 -10.04
N GLN A 118 -5.40 8.10 -9.54
CA GLN A 118 -5.57 6.97 -8.64
C GLN A 118 -5.96 5.67 -9.34
N HIS A 119 -6.30 5.69 -10.64
CA HIS A 119 -6.78 4.49 -11.36
C HIS A 119 -5.81 3.32 -11.31
N SER A 120 -4.51 3.61 -11.39
CA SER A 120 -3.49 2.58 -11.27
C SER A 120 -3.40 1.98 -9.87
N ARG A 121 -3.72 2.76 -8.82
CA ARG A 121 -3.62 2.33 -7.41
C ARG A 121 -4.86 1.56 -6.94
N HIS A 122 -5.98 1.64 -7.67
CA HIS A 122 -7.28 1.18 -7.20
C HIS A 122 -7.81 -0.07 -7.89
N ALA A 123 -6.94 -0.83 -8.52
CA ALA A 123 -7.31 -2.02 -9.32
C ALA A 123 -8.10 -1.72 -10.61
N MET A 124 -8.43 -0.45 -10.89
CA MET A 124 -9.25 -0.07 -12.05
C MET A 124 -8.61 -0.46 -13.39
N ASN A 125 -7.29 -0.39 -13.49
CA ASN A 125 -6.57 -0.80 -14.72
C ASN A 125 -6.17 -2.28 -14.73
N LYS A 126 -6.46 -3.03 -13.68
CA LYS A 126 -5.93 -4.39 -13.50
C LYS A 126 -6.49 -5.43 -14.48
N GLY A 127 -7.62 -5.15 -15.11
CA GLY A 127 -8.14 -5.98 -16.20
C GLY A 127 -7.60 -5.61 -17.57
N LEU A 128 -7.13 -4.35 -17.72
CA LEU A 128 -6.64 -3.79 -19.00
C LEU A 128 -5.14 -3.97 -19.18
N THR A 129 -4.38 -3.62 -18.14
CA THR A 129 -2.93 -3.45 -18.21
C THR A 129 -2.23 -4.66 -17.63
N GLU A 130 -1.37 -5.26 -18.43
CA GLU A 130 -0.43 -6.28 -17.98
C GLU A 130 0.95 -5.68 -17.79
N TYR A 131 1.77 -6.39 -17.01
CA TYR A 131 3.12 -5.97 -16.67
C TYR A 131 4.13 -6.98 -17.20
N LEU A 132 5.38 -6.56 -17.32
CA LEU A 132 6.43 -7.47 -17.79
C LEU A 132 6.56 -8.68 -16.86
N PHE A 133 6.51 -8.44 -15.54
CA PHE A 133 6.59 -9.48 -14.53
C PHE A 133 5.65 -9.16 -13.36
N TYR A 134 5.23 -10.19 -12.64
CA TYR A 134 4.52 -10.08 -11.36
C TYR A 134 5.38 -10.69 -10.25
N THR A 135 5.31 -10.12 -9.05
CA THR A 135 5.99 -10.67 -7.88
C THR A 135 4.95 -11.28 -6.95
N ASN A 136 5.07 -12.56 -6.65
CA ASN A 136 4.26 -13.16 -5.59
C ASN A 136 4.77 -12.67 -4.22
N LEU A 137 4.02 -11.76 -3.62
CA LEU A 137 4.41 -11.12 -2.37
C LEU A 137 4.44 -12.05 -1.16
N ASN A 138 3.83 -13.24 -1.24
CA ASN A 138 3.85 -14.20 -0.14
C ASN A 138 5.19 -14.96 -0.02
N ASN A 139 5.88 -15.17 -1.12
CA ASN A 139 7.09 -15.99 -1.18
C ASN A 139 8.22 -15.33 -1.96
N GLY A 140 7.91 -14.19 -2.59
CA GLY A 140 8.85 -13.45 -3.36
C GLY A 140 9.17 -14.05 -4.75
N GLU A 141 8.43 -15.02 -5.23
CA GLU A 141 8.60 -15.61 -6.56
C GLU A 141 8.26 -14.60 -7.66
N LEU A 142 9.13 -14.53 -8.65
CA LEU A 142 8.88 -13.75 -9.85
C LEU A 142 8.11 -14.59 -10.87
N VAL A 143 6.97 -14.06 -11.31
CA VAL A 143 6.11 -14.66 -12.32
C VAL A 143 6.31 -13.92 -13.66
N PRO A 144 7.01 -14.51 -14.65
CA PRO A 144 7.13 -13.92 -15.97
C PRO A 144 5.77 -13.82 -16.66
N TRP A 145 5.51 -12.67 -17.33
CA TRP A 145 4.26 -12.43 -18.02
C TRP A 145 4.51 -11.93 -19.45
N ILE A 146 4.41 -10.61 -19.74
CA ILE A 146 4.83 -10.06 -21.03
C ILE A 146 6.34 -10.19 -21.22
N GLY A 147 7.12 -10.00 -20.15
CA GLY A 147 8.53 -10.36 -20.10
C GLY A 147 8.71 -11.87 -19.94
N GLU A 148 9.55 -12.47 -20.75
CA GLU A 148 9.91 -13.89 -20.62
C GLU A 148 11.07 -14.09 -19.67
N SER A 149 12.10 -13.23 -19.79
CA SER A 149 13.30 -13.27 -18.93
C SER A 149 14.03 -11.93 -18.89
N PHE A 150 14.90 -11.77 -17.91
CA PHE A 150 15.92 -10.71 -17.90
C PHE A 150 17.20 -11.22 -17.24
N GLU A 151 18.32 -10.58 -17.55
CA GLU A 151 19.62 -10.91 -17.00
C GLU A 151 20.45 -9.63 -16.79
N TYR A 152 21.01 -9.48 -15.60
CA TYR A 152 21.99 -8.42 -15.30
C TYR A 152 23.36 -8.81 -15.79
N ASN A 153 24.14 -7.81 -16.21
CA ASN A 153 25.58 -7.99 -16.40
C ASN A 153 26.30 -8.15 -15.04
N ASP A 154 27.60 -8.49 -15.09
CA ASP A 154 28.41 -8.72 -13.88
C ASP A 154 28.53 -7.47 -12.97
N THR A 155 28.37 -6.27 -13.51
CA THR A 155 28.47 -4.99 -12.79
C THR A 155 27.13 -4.45 -12.31
N MET A 156 26.01 -5.13 -12.57
CA MET A 156 24.65 -4.75 -12.15
C MET A 156 24.20 -3.35 -12.67
N ASP A 157 24.76 -2.89 -13.77
CA ASP A 157 24.45 -1.59 -14.38
C ASP A 157 23.90 -1.70 -15.82
N SER A 158 23.65 -2.92 -16.29
CA SER A 158 23.02 -3.23 -17.57
C SER A 158 22.14 -4.46 -17.44
N ILE A 159 20.95 -4.42 -18.06
CA ILE A 159 19.92 -5.45 -17.92
C ILE A 159 19.40 -5.82 -19.31
N ASP A 160 19.69 -7.02 -19.75
CA ASP A 160 19.11 -7.58 -20.97
C ASP A 160 17.74 -8.17 -20.70
N VAL A 161 16.75 -7.80 -21.51
CA VAL A 161 15.34 -8.20 -21.33
C VAL A 161 14.84 -8.86 -22.59
N VAL A 162 14.12 -9.96 -22.42
CA VAL A 162 13.42 -10.70 -23.49
C VAL A 162 11.92 -10.59 -23.27
N LEU A 163 11.20 -10.12 -24.27
CA LEU A 163 9.74 -10.08 -24.32
C LEU A 163 9.18 -11.39 -24.86
N ARG A 164 7.95 -11.71 -24.50
CA ARG A 164 7.21 -12.84 -25.03
C ARG A 164 6.73 -12.53 -26.45
N ASP A 165 6.93 -13.46 -27.35
CA ASP A 165 6.44 -13.36 -28.73
C ASP A 165 4.91 -13.52 -28.80
N GLY A 166 4.28 -12.76 -29.68
CA GLY A 166 2.83 -12.80 -29.93
C GLY A 166 1.97 -12.02 -28.95
N VAL A 167 2.55 -11.18 -28.09
CA VAL A 167 1.79 -10.25 -27.26
C VAL A 167 1.24 -9.11 -28.12
N GLU A 168 -0.07 -8.82 -27.97
CA GLU A 168 -0.77 -7.78 -28.75
C GLU A 168 -1.57 -6.85 -27.86
N TRP A 169 -1.67 -5.59 -28.28
CA TRP A 169 -2.63 -4.63 -27.75
C TRP A 169 -4.06 -5.01 -28.12
N SER A 170 -5.03 -4.44 -27.44
CA SER A 170 -6.46 -4.74 -27.66
C SER A 170 -7.00 -4.33 -29.04
N ASP A 171 -6.24 -3.62 -29.83
CA ASP A 171 -6.52 -3.28 -31.23
C ASP A 171 -5.78 -4.18 -32.25
N GLY A 172 -5.07 -5.22 -31.76
CA GLY A 172 -4.33 -6.18 -32.59
C GLY A 172 -2.94 -5.70 -33.04
N VAL A 173 -2.47 -4.54 -32.54
CA VAL A 173 -1.11 -4.09 -32.82
C VAL A 173 -0.13 -4.85 -31.93
N PRO A 174 0.99 -5.42 -32.47
CA PRO A 174 1.96 -6.13 -31.64
C PRO A 174 2.58 -5.24 -30.55
N PHE A 175 2.70 -5.80 -29.34
CA PHE A 175 3.48 -5.21 -28.26
C PHE A 175 4.96 -5.54 -28.47
N THR A 176 5.83 -4.53 -28.42
CA THR A 176 7.25 -4.68 -28.73
C THR A 176 8.16 -3.91 -27.79
N ALA A 177 9.47 -4.13 -27.90
CA ALA A 177 10.51 -3.36 -27.23
C ALA A 177 10.43 -1.85 -27.55
N HIS A 178 9.81 -1.47 -28.69
CA HIS A 178 9.58 -0.08 -29.04
C HIS A 178 8.56 0.60 -28.12
N ASP A 179 7.54 -0.11 -27.60
CA ASP A 179 6.59 0.43 -26.62
C ASP A 179 7.28 0.66 -25.28
N VAL A 180 8.14 -0.27 -24.85
CA VAL A 180 8.93 -0.13 -23.62
C VAL A 180 9.86 1.08 -23.70
N LYS A 181 10.66 1.18 -24.80
CA LYS A 181 11.56 2.31 -24.98
C LYS A 181 10.81 3.64 -25.05
N PHE A 182 9.72 3.70 -25.80
CA PHE A 182 8.89 4.90 -25.91
C PHE A 182 8.38 5.34 -24.54
N THR A 183 7.88 4.41 -23.73
CA THR A 183 7.37 4.69 -22.39
C THR A 183 8.49 5.26 -21.51
N VAL A 184 9.67 4.64 -21.50
CA VAL A 184 10.81 5.12 -20.71
C VAL A 184 11.24 6.52 -21.16
N ASP A 185 11.42 6.72 -22.45
CA ASP A 185 11.85 8.01 -23.01
C ASP A 185 10.82 9.12 -22.71
N MET A 186 9.51 8.83 -22.84
CA MET A 186 8.41 9.75 -22.52
C MET A 186 8.44 10.16 -21.05
N VAL A 187 8.56 9.19 -20.14
CA VAL A 187 8.56 9.45 -18.69
C VAL A 187 9.77 10.30 -18.28
N ILE A 188 10.96 9.98 -18.80
CA ILE A 188 12.19 10.74 -18.53
C ILE A 188 12.10 12.16 -19.09
N ALA A 189 11.54 12.33 -20.30
CA ALA A 189 11.40 13.64 -20.95
C ALA A 189 10.46 14.58 -20.18
N ASN A 190 9.52 14.04 -19.38
CA ASN A 190 8.60 14.80 -18.55
C ASN A 190 9.00 14.83 -17.06
N SER A 191 10.28 14.65 -16.77
CA SER A 191 10.81 14.81 -15.41
C SER A 191 10.94 16.30 -15.04
N PRO A 192 10.55 16.72 -13.80
CA PRO A 192 10.12 15.89 -12.66
C PRO A 192 8.60 15.72 -12.53
N ASP A 193 7.82 16.14 -13.50
CA ASP A 193 6.36 16.38 -13.37
C ASP A 193 5.52 15.10 -13.52
N MET A 194 6.07 14.05 -14.11
CA MET A 194 5.43 12.73 -14.23
C MET A 194 5.76 11.82 -13.04
N ASN A 195 4.85 10.92 -12.71
CA ASN A 195 5.10 9.89 -11.69
C ASN A 195 6.39 9.12 -12.02
N ARG A 196 7.28 8.92 -11.01
CA ARG A 196 8.56 8.20 -11.11
C ARG A 196 9.60 8.81 -12.06
N SER A 197 9.28 9.85 -12.79
CA SER A 197 10.17 10.42 -13.81
C SER A 197 11.54 10.87 -13.26
N SER A 198 11.55 11.47 -12.06
CA SER A 198 12.82 11.86 -11.41
C SER A 198 13.72 10.65 -11.09
N ALA A 199 13.12 9.57 -10.59
CA ALA A 199 13.87 8.35 -10.28
C ALA A 199 14.40 7.66 -11.55
N TRP A 200 13.60 7.65 -12.62
CA TRP A 200 14.02 7.08 -13.89
C TRP A 200 15.09 7.93 -14.58
N ALA A 201 14.94 9.25 -14.58
CA ALA A 201 15.96 10.16 -15.12
C ALA A 201 17.30 10.09 -14.36
N ASP A 202 17.25 9.82 -13.05
CA ASP A 202 18.46 9.62 -12.24
C ASP A 202 19.13 8.25 -12.51
N MET A 203 18.34 7.20 -12.70
CA MET A 203 18.84 5.83 -12.78
C MET A 203 19.07 5.32 -14.20
N ILE A 204 18.17 5.60 -15.15
CA ILE A 204 18.26 5.06 -16.50
C ILE A 204 19.15 5.95 -17.36
N LYS A 205 20.19 5.33 -17.93
CA LYS A 205 21.08 5.97 -18.88
C LYS A 205 20.55 5.88 -20.31
N SER A 206 20.07 4.69 -20.71
CA SER A 206 19.52 4.44 -22.04
C SER A 206 18.71 3.15 -22.08
N VAL A 207 17.78 3.06 -23.04
CA VAL A 207 17.17 1.81 -23.48
C VAL A 207 17.60 1.57 -24.93
N GLU A 208 18.27 0.45 -25.18
CA GLU A 208 18.78 0.07 -26.49
C GLU A 208 17.99 -1.14 -27.02
N ILE A 209 17.42 -1.00 -28.21
CA ILE A 209 16.62 -2.06 -28.85
C ILE A 209 17.53 -2.89 -29.74
N THR A 210 17.53 -4.21 -29.54
CA THR A 210 18.21 -5.17 -30.41
C THR A 210 17.32 -5.60 -31.55
N ASP A 211 16.05 -5.93 -31.21
CA ASP A 211 14.98 -6.24 -32.15
C ASP A 211 13.62 -6.06 -31.44
N ASP A 212 12.51 -6.45 -32.08
CA ASP A 212 11.18 -6.22 -31.53
C ASP A 212 10.93 -6.89 -30.16
N LEU A 213 11.67 -7.95 -29.83
CA LEU A 213 11.50 -8.71 -28.59
C LEU A 213 12.67 -8.55 -27.60
N HIS A 214 13.79 -7.95 -28.02
CA HIS A 214 14.98 -7.86 -27.18
C HIS A 214 15.44 -6.41 -27.01
N PHE A 215 15.67 -6.03 -25.76
CA PHE A 215 16.22 -4.71 -25.44
C PHE A 215 17.11 -4.77 -24.19
N THR A 216 17.98 -3.76 -24.06
CA THR A 216 18.87 -3.60 -22.92
C THR A 216 18.58 -2.29 -22.23
N ILE A 217 18.41 -2.30 -20.90
CA ILE A 217 18.36 -1.10 -20.07
C ILE A 217 19.74 -0.88 -19.47
N ASN A 218 20.38 0.25 -19.80
CA ASN A 218 21.64 0.66 -19.19
C ASN A 218 21.35 1.66 -18.06
N LEU A 219 22.00 1.46 -16.91
CA LEU A 219 21.86 2.30 -15.73
C LEU A 219 23.05 3.26 -15.56
N ASN A 220 22.84 4.36 -14.84
CA ASN A 220 23.90 5.32 -14.50
C ASN A 220 24.81 4.80 -13.37
N ARG A 221 24.37 3.82 -12.59
CA ARG A 221 25.10 3.16 -11.51
C ARG A 221 24.55 1.76 -11.26
N PRO A 222 25.34 0.86 -10.66
CA PRO A 222 24.86 -0.47 -10.29
C PRO A 222 23.61 -0.42 -9.38
N ASP A 223 22.59 -1.19 -9.73
CA ASP A 223 21.41 -1.41 -8.87
C ASP A 223 20.82 -2.79 -9.16
N PRO A 224 21.11 -3.80 -8.32
CA PRO A 224 20.62 -5.17 -8.52
C PRO A 224 19.09 -5.32 -8.35
N ARG A 225 18.41 -4.28 -7.85
CA ARG A 225 16.97 -4.25 -7.58
C ARG A 225 16.17 -3.46 -8.60
N PHE A 226 16.86 -2.66 -9.44
CA PHE A 226 16.21 -1.68 -10.30
C PHE A 226 15.13 -2.28 -11.17
N PHE A 227 15.44 -3.35 -11.92
CA PHE A 227 14.51 -3.90 -12.91
C PHE A 227 13.22 -4.41 -12.26
N ILE A 228 13.34 -5.24 -11.24
CA ILE A 228 12.17 -5.77 -10.53
C ILE A 228 11.38 -4.65 -9.87
N ASN A 229 12.06 -3.71 -9.27
CA ASN A 229 11.45 -2.58 -8.61
C ASN A 229 10.71 -1.66 -9.57
N GLN A 230 11.09 -1.58 -10.83
CA GLN A 230 10.49 -0.70 -11.81
C GLN A 230 9.55 -1.44 -12.77
N PHE A 231 9.86 -2.66 -13.17
CA PHE A 231 9.14 -3.41 -14.21
C PHE A 231 8.48 -4.70 -13.72
N GLY A 232 8.72 -5.08 -12.45
CA GLY A 232 7.98 -6.14 -11.77
C GLY A 232 6.82 -5.55 -10.97
N LEU A 233 5.58 -5.95 -11.24
CA LEU A 233 4.47 -5.52 -10.41
C LEU A 233 4.48 -6.28 -9.10
N GLY A 234 4.84 -5.60 -8.04
CA GLY A 234 4.75 -6.10 -6.67
C GLY A 234 3.57 -5.49 -5.94
N HIS A 235 3.84 -4.58 -5.02
CA HIS A 235 2.86 -3.92 -4.19
C HIS A 235 2.07 -2.84 -4.97
N GLU A 236 2.49 -1.60 -4.96
CA GLU A 236 1.80 -0.49 -5.63
C GLU A 236 2.57 0.11 -6.80
N ASN A 237 3.42 -0.70 -7.43
CA ASN A 237 4.16 -0.26 -8.59
C ASN A 237 3.32 -0.40 -9.85
N HIS A 238 3.13 0.70 -10.51
CA HIS A 238 2.27 0.81 -11.68
C HIS A 238 3.07 1.35 -12.87
N THR A 239 4.10 0.61 -13.25
CA THR A 239 4.88 0.94 -14.44
C THR A 239 4.17 0.35 -15.66
N ALA A 240 3.06 0.95 -16.03
CA ALA A 240 2.30 0.56 -17.21
C ALA A 240 3.08 0.97 -18.46
N ILE A 241 3.45 0.01 -19.29
CA ILE A 241 3.92 0.31 -20.64
C ILE A 241 2.72 0.83 -21.44
N VAL A 242 2.93 1.87 -22.23
CA VAL A 242 1.87 2.49 -23.04
C VAL A 242 2.05 2.15 -24.51
N ALA A 243 0.92 2.08 -25.24
CA ALA A 243 0.89 1.80 -26.68
C ALA A 243 1.53 2.97 -27.46
N LYS A 244 2.75 2.80 -27.94
CA LYS A 244 3.50 3.85 -28.65
C LYS A 244 2.68 4.44 -29.80
N HIS A 245 2.03 3.62 -30.61
CA HIS A 245 1.26 4.06 -31.78
C HIS A 245 0.07 4.98 -31.44
N VAL A 246 -0.42 4.95 -30.19
CA VAL A 246 -1.42 5.87 -29.68
C VAL A 246 -0.76 7.12 -29.07
N TRP A 247 0.19 6.91 -28.16
CA TRP A 247 0.73 7.96 -27.32
C TRP A 247 1.75 8.87 -28.02
N GLU A 248 2.40 8.41 -29.09
CA GLU A 248 3.43 9.21 -29.79
C GLU A 248 2.90 10.49 -30.45
N ASN A 249 1.58 10.59 -30.62
CA ASN A 249 0.92 11.76 -31.22
C ASN A 249 0.16 12.62 -30.18
N GLU A 250 0.24 12.28 -28.91
CA GLU A 250 -0.47 12.94 -27.81
C GLU A 250 0.51 13.65 -26.86
N ASP A 251 0.03 14.70 -26.21
CA ASP A 251 0.79 15.33 -25.12
C ASP A 251 0.60 14.51 -23.85
N ALA A 252 1.64 13.81 -23.42
CA ALA A 252 1.61 12.88 -22.31
C ALA A 252 1.17 13.51 -20.97
N MET A 253 1.32 14.82 -20.78
CA MET A 253 0.92 15.54 -19.56
C MET A 253 -0.56 15.93 -19.53
N THR A 254 -1.24 15.89 -20.67
CA THR A 254 -2.65 16.29 -20.80
C THR A 254 -3.53 15.19 -21.38
N PHE A 255 -2.96 14.13 -21.91
CA PHE A 255 -3.67 13.02 -22.51
C PHE A 255 -4.32 12.13 -21.44
N ASN A 256 -5.64 12.05 -21.44
CA ASN A 256 -6.39 11.23 -20.48
C ASN A 256 -6.40 9.73 -20.80
N ASN A 257 -5.94 9.32 -21.99
CA ASN A 257 -6.01 7.94 -22.47
C ASN A 257 -7.43 7.36 -22.35
N TYR A 258 -8.43 8.15 -22.75
CA TYR A 258 -9.84 7.76 -22.69
C TYR A 258 -10.59 8.33 -23.91
N ASP A 259 -11.06 7.44 -24.77
CA ASP A 259 -11.93 7.74 -25.91
C ASP A 259 -12.68 6.47 -26.31
N PRO A 260 -13.89 6.24 -25.80
CA PRO A 260 -14.66 5.03 -26.08
C PRO A 260 -14.96 4.81 -27.57
N GLU A 261 -15.03 5.89 -28.38
CA GLU A 261 -15.25 5.77 -29.82
C GLU A 261 -14.04 5.18 -30.55
N LYS A 262 -12.84 5.43 -30.02
CA LYS A 262 -11.58 4.86 -30.51
C LYS A 262 -11.22 3.53 -29.85
N GLY A 263 -12.01 3.07 -28.87
CA GLY A 263 -11.72 1.88 -28.10
C GLY A 263 -10.64 2.09 -27.00
N TRP A 264 -10.36 3.35 -26.62
CA TRP A 264 -9.38 3.65 -25.58
C TRP A 264 -10.00 3.66 -24.17
N PRO A 265 -9.27 3.25 -23.13
CA PRO A 265 -7.84 2.89 -23.09
C PRO A 265 -7.55 1.55 -23.76
N LEU A 266 -6.45 1.44 -24.51
CA LEU A 266 -5.91 0.16 -24.95
C LEU A 266 -5.20 -0.54 -23.79
N GLY A 267 -5.25 -1.86 -23.80
CA GLY A 267 -4.52 -2.72 -22.88
C GLY A 267 -4.05 -4.00 -23.56
N THR A 268 -3.11 -4.68 -22.97
CA THR A 268 -2.70 -6.04 -23.40
C THR A 268 -3.47 -7.12 -22.67
N GLY A 269 -4.25 -6.76 -21.64
CA GLY A 269 -4.94 -7.68 -20.75
C GLY A 269 -6.14 -8.41 -21.37
N ALA A 270 -6.61 -9.42 -20.65
CA ALA A 270 -7.73 -10.26 -21.06
C ALA A 270 -9.09 -9.55 -21.03
N TYR A 271 -9.16 -8.29 -20.63
CA TYR A 271 -10.40 -7.51 -20.54
C TYR A 271 -10.27 -6.17 -21.25
N GLU A 272 -11.40 -5.66 -21.73
CA GLU A 272 -11.53 -4.33 -22.32
C GLU A 272 -12.53 -3.49 -21.51
N LEU A 273 -12.30 -2.17 -21.42
CA LEU A 273 -13.22 -1.24 -20.79
C LEU A 273 -14.48 -1.06 -21.65
N VAL A 274 -15.65 -1.31 -21.06
CA VAL A 274 -16.96 -1.12 -21.71
C VAL A 274 -17.63 0.16 -21.23
N ARG A 275 -17.54 0.43 -19.92
CA ARG A 275 -18.16 1.62 -19.29
C ARG A 275 -17.33 2.08 -18.10
N SER A 276 -17.21 3.39 -17.98
CA SER A 276 -16.61 4.04 -16.81
C SER A 276 -17.50 5.18 -16.34
N THR A 277 -18.08 5.04 -15.16
CA THR A 277 -18.91 6.05 -14.49
C THR A 277 -18.54 6.18 -13.02
N ALA A 278 -19.09 7.19 -12.36
CA ALA A 278 -18.88 7.39 -10.93
C ALA A 278 -19.43 6.22 -10.07
N GLU A 279 -20.44 5.49 -10.57
CA GLU A 279 -21.10 4.40 -9.85
C GLU A 279 -20.48 3.03 -10.14
N ALA A 280 -19.86 2.86 -11.32
CA ALA A 280 -19.29 1.57 -11.71
C ALA A 280 -18.31 1.69 -12.87
N GLN A 281 -17.34 0.77 -12.89
CA GLN A 281 -16.53 0.50 -14.06
C GLN A 281 -16.71 -0.95 -14.48
N ILE A 282 -16.97 -1.15 -15.78
CA ILE A 282 -17.32 -2.43 -16.38
C ILE A 282 -16.24 -2.80 -17.40
N TYR A 283 -15.67 -3.97 -17.21
CA TYR A 283 -14.69 -4.56 -18.14
C TYR A 283 -15.22 -5.91 -18.60
N ASP A 284 -15.34 -6.11 -19.89
CA ASP A 284 -15.76 -7.39 -20.46
C ASP A 284 -14.54 -8.15 -21.00
N ARG A 285 -14.58 -9.47 -20.84
CA ARG A 285 -13.50 -10.35 -21.30
C ARG A 285 -13.42 -10.37 -22.83
N ARG A 286 -12.18 -10.34 -23.32
CA ARG A 286 -11.82 -10.51 -24.72
C ARG A 286 -11.55 -12.00 -25.00
N ASP A 287 -12.21 -12.54 -26.01
CA ASP A 287 -11.97 -13.93 -26.43
C ASP A 287 -10.73 -14.07 -27.34
N ASP A 288 -10.25 -12.96 -27.92
CA ASP A 288 -9.07 -12.79 -28.79
C ASP A 288 -7.82 -12.35 -28.04
N TRP A 289 -7.74 -12.62 -26.73
CA TRP A 289 -6.58 -12.25 -25.93
C TRP A 289 -5.34 -13.07 -26.30
N TRP A 290 -4.21 -12.39 -26.47
CA TRP A 290 -2.93 -12.98 -26.88
C TRP A 290 -2.51 -14.21 -26.07
N GLY A 291 -2.83 -14.23 -24.76
CA GLY A 291 -2.45 -15.34 -23.86
C GLY A 291 -3.03 -16.68 -24.28
N VAL A 292 -4.24 -16.67 -24.84
CA VAL A 292 -4.88 -17.88 -25.42
C VAL A 292 -4.34 -18.17 -26.80
N GLU A 293 -4.23 -17.15 -27.64
CA GLU A 293 -3.78 -17.32 -29.03
C GLU A 293 -2.35 -17.88 -29.12
N THR A 294 -1.49 -17.48 -28.21
CA THR A 294 -0.12 -18.02 -28.12
C THR A 294 -0.02 -19.35 -27.34
N GLY A 295 -1.09 -19.76 -26.67
CA GLY A 295 -1.09 -20.92 -25.77
C GLY A 295 -0.32 -20.69 -24.47
N PHE A 296 -0.15 -19.42 -24.06
CA PHE A 296 0.51 -19.06 -22.81
C PHE A 296 -0.30 -19.50 -21.58
N THR A 297 -1.59 -19.18 -21.56
CA THR A 297 -2.51 -19.60 -20.51
C THR A 297 -3.96 -19.57 -20.99
N ASP A 298 -4.87 -20.20 -20.25
CA ASP A 298 -6.30 -20.19 -20.54
C ASP A 298 -6.92 -18.81 -20.24
N LEU A 299 -8.08 -18.54 -20.88
CA LEU A 299 -8.91 -17.38 -20.53
C LEU A 299 -9.33 -17.44 -19.06
N PRO A 300 -9.30 -16.30 -18.35
CA PRO A 300 -9.91 -16.23 -17.02
C PRO A 300 -11.40 -16.56 -17.10
N GLU A 301 -11.93 -17.26 -16.09
CA GLU A 301 -13.35 -17.68 -16.12
C GLU A 301 -14.35 -16.52 -15.93
N PRO A 302 -14.07 -15.46 -15.14
CA PRO A 302 -14.96 -14.31 -15.11
C PRO A 302 -15.10 -13.68 -16.52
N GLU A 303 -16.36 -13.54 -16.98
CA GLU A 303 -16.65 -12.91 -18.29
C GLU A 303 -16.73 -11.39 -18.17
N ARG A 304 -16.95 -10.90 -16.95
CA ARG A 304 -17.00 -9.48 -16.61
C ARG A 304 -16.30 -9.20 -15.30
N LEU A 305 -15.55 -8.11 -15.26
CA LEU A 305 -15.10 -7.46 -14.04
C LEU A 305 -15.98 -6.24 -13.79
N LEU A 306 -16.59 -6.17 -12.61
CA LEU A 306 -17.41 -5.04 -12.19
C LEU A 306 -16.77 -4.40 -10.96
N PHE A 307 -16.21 -3.22 -11.14
CA PHE A 307 -15.61 -2.44 -10.08
C PHE A 307 -16.60 -1.42 -9.55
N ILE A 308 -16.91 -1.47 -8.26
CA ILE A 308 -17.92 -0.60 -7.61
C ILE A 308 -17.31 0.14 -6.41
N PRO A 309 -17.77 1.36 -6.11
CA PRO A 309 -17.46 2.02 -4.86
C PRO A 309 -18.29 1.43 -3.72
N VAL A 310 -17.77 1.48 -2.49
CA VAL A 310 -18.46 1.02 -1.28
C VAL A 310 -18.35 2.08 -0.19
N ALA A 311 -19.48 2.48 0.38
CA ALA A 311 -19.56 3.65 1.24
C ALA A 311 -18.84 3.49 2.60
N ASP A 312 -18.95 2.31 3.21
CA ASP A 312 -18.37 2.01 4.53
C ASP A 312 -18.33 0.48 4.80
N ASP A 313 -17.76 0.11 5.95
CA ASP A 313 -17.61 -1.26 6.42
C ASP A 313 -18.96 -1.99 6.60
N ASP A 314 -19.98 -1.30 7.08
CA ASP A 314 -21.32 -1.89 7.29
C ASP A 314 -22.00 -2.19 5.95
N VAL A 315 -21.88 -1.28 4.98
CA VAL A 315 -22.38 -1.49 3.61
C VAL A 315 -21.63 -2.64 2.95
N ALA A 316 -20.31 -2.69 3.05
CA ALA A 316 -19.50 -3.80 2.55
C ALA A 316 -19.97 -5.13 3.15
N GLY A 317 -20.16 -5.18 4.47
CA GLY A 317 -20.66 -6.36 5.17
C GLY A 317 -22.01 -6.84 4.65
N GLN A 318 -22.96 -5.93 4.35
CA GLN A 318 -24.27 -6.31 3.79
C GLN A 318 -24.13 -6.83 2.35
N LEU A 319 -23.30 -6.22 1.50
CA LEU A 319 -23.04 -6.69 0.13
C LEU A 319 -22.45 -8.10 0.13
N TYR A 320 -21.50 -8.38 1.02
CA TYR A 320 -20.95 -9.74 1.19
C TYR A 320 -21.98 -10.76 1.66
N ILE A 321 -22.84 -10.38 2.61
CA ILE A 321 -23.91 -11.26 3.08
C ILE A 321 -24.90 -11.58 1.95
N ALA A 322 -25.21 -10.61 1.09
CA ALA A 322 -26.11 -10.75 -0.05
C ALA A 322 -25.50 -11.47 -1.26
N ASN A 323 -24.18 -11.71 -1.29
CA ASN A 323 -23.39 -12.17 -2.44
C ASN A 323 -23.35 -11.15 -3.59
N ASP A 324 -23.50 -9.87 -3.29
CA ASP A 324 -23.41 -8.78 -4.26
C ASP A 324 -21.97 -8.26 -4.44
N LEU A 325 -21.08 -8.62 -3.52
CA LEU A 325 -19.64 -8.34 -3.57
C LEU A 325 -18.85 -9.65 -3.43
N ASP A 326 -17.84 -9.85 -4.29
CA ASP A 326 -17.02 -11.07 -4.27
C ASP A 326 -15.74 -10.88 -3.48
N TYR A 327 -15.05 -9.74 -3.64
CA TYR A 327 -13.92 -9.39 -2.81
C TYR A 327 -13.62 -7.88 -2.90
N GLY A 328 -12.79 -7.38 -1.98
CA GLY A 328 -12.45 -5.96 -2.03
C GLY A 328 -12.10 -5.39 -0.68
N PRO A 329 -12.91 -4.48 -0.12
CA PRO A 329 -12.46 -3.77 1.06
C PRO A 329 -12.29 -4.75 2.21
N PRO A 330 -11.20 -4.60 3.01
CA PRO A 330 -11.08 -5.35 4.23
C PRO A 330 -12.20 -4.96 5.18
N LEU A 331 -12.78 -5.92 5.87
CA LEU A 331 -13.68 -5.67 6.98
C LEU A 331 -12.92 -5.61 8.30
N LEU A 332 -13.44 -4.86 9.26
CA LEU A 332 -13.07 -5.06 10.66
C LEU A 332 -13.37 -6.50 11.05
N LYS A 333 -12.53 -7.07 11.93
CA LYS A 333 -12.67 -8.47 12.34
C LYS A 333 -14.07 -8.82 12.82
N GLY A 334 -14.66 -8.00 13.71
CA GLY A 334 -16.01 -8.21 14.23
C GLY A 334 -17.08 -8.16 13.14
N THR A 335 -16.99 -7.23 12.19
CA THR A 335 -17.88 -7.13 11.02
C THR A 335 -17.78 -8.38 10.15
N PHE A 336 -16.55 -8.85 9.88
CA PHE A 336 -16.32 -10.08 9.12
C PHE A 336 -16.92 -11.31 9.80
N GLU A 337 -16.67 -11.51 11.09
CA GLU A 337 -17.22 -12.64 11.85
C GLU A 337 -18.75 -12.62 11.87
N ALA A 338 -19.35 -11.45 12.01
CA ALA A 338 -20.81 -11.27 11.95
C ALA A 338 -21.36 -11.55 10.54
N ALA A 339 -20.66 -11.15 9.49
CA ALA A 339 -21.05 -11.44 8.12
C ALA A 339 -20.91 -12.94 7.81
N LYS A 340 -19.77 -13.55 8.18
CA LYS A 340 -19.50 -14.98 8.01
C LYS A 340 -20.53 -15.86 8.74
N ALA A 341 -21.01 -15.47 9.91
CA ALA A 341 -22.08 -16.17 10.64
C ALA A 341 -23.42 -16.17 9.89
N ARG A 342 -23.62 -15.26 8.93
CA ARG A 342 -24.84 -15.14 8.10
C ARG A 342 -24.65 -15.68 6.68
N ASN A 343 -23.41 -15.80 6.22
CA ASN A 343 -23.06 -16.33 4.91
C ASN A 343 -21.81 -17.21 5.01
N ASP A 344 -22.03 -18.52 5.00
CA ASP A 344 -20.97 -19.54 5.13
C ASP A 344 -19.99 -19.54 3.95
N SER A 345 -20.36 -18.91 2.81
CA SER A 345 -19.48 -18.78 1.63
C SER A 345 -18.36 -17.77 1.81
N LEU A 346 -18.37 -16.97 2.89
CA LEU A 346 -17.35 -15.98 3.13
C LEU A 346 -16.12 -16.63 3.78
N ARG A 347 -14.95 -16.29 3.25
CA ARG A 347 -13.67 -16.63 3.83
C ARG A 347 -12.73 -15.43 3.80
N SER A 348 -11.56 -15.56 4.41
CA SER A 348 -10.44 -14.65 4.26
C SER A 348 -9.17 -15.47 4.00
N PHE A 349 -8.02 -14.79 3.84
CA PHE A 349 -6.74 -15.43 3.50
C PHE A 349 -6.36 -16.55 4.50
N ASN A 350 -6.55 -16.32 5.80
CA ASN A 350 -6.52 -17.39 6.80
C ASN A 350 -7.91 -18.01 6.93
N SER A 351 -7.95 -19.34 6.98
CA SER A 351 -9.21 -20.09 7.12
C SER A 351 -9.78 -20.06 8.54
N GLU A 352 -8.94 -19.75 9.55
CA GLU A 352 -9.28 -19.78 10.97
C GLU A 352 -8.88 -18.48 11.67
N GLY A 353 -9.75 -18.00 12.59
CA GLY A 353 -9.48 -16.84 13.43
C GLY A 353 -8.58 -17.17 14.64
N PRO A 354 -8.17 -16.16 15.39
CA PRO A 354 -8.60 -14.76 15.29
C PRO A 354 -7.87 -13.96 14.18
N GLU A 355 -6.79 -14.47 13.61
CA GLU A 355 -5.95 -13.79 12.62
C GLU A 355 -6.44 -14.07 11.19
N TRP A 356 -7.67 -13.73 10.89
CA TRP A 356 -8.26 -13.95 9.56
C TRP A 356 -7.51 -13.29 8.41
N GLY A 357 -6.91 -12.12 8.68
CA GLY A 357 -6.31 -11.26 7.66
C GLY A 357 -4.98 -11.76 7.11
N ALA A 358 -4.63 -11.26 5.95
CA ALA A 358 -3.25 -11.29 5.43
C ALA A 358 -2.46 -10.10 5.96
N ALA A 359 -1.15 -10.29 6.19
CA ALA A 359 -0.24 -9.19 6.46
C ALA A 359 -0.02 -8.35 5.20
N ASP A 360 0.14 -7.04 5.36
CA ASP A 360 0.40 -6.15 4.23
C ASP A 360 1.87 -5.69 4.13
N GLY A 361 2.72 -6.17 5.03
CA GLY A 361 4.14 -5.80 5.09
C GLY A 361 4.42 -4.54 5.88
N CYS A 362 3.43 -4.00 6.56
CA CYS A 362 3.55 -2.87 7.47
C CYS A 362 3.41 -3.31 8.93
N ASN A 363 4.08 -2.60 9.82
CA ASN A 363 3.96 -2.78 11.26
C ASN A 363 3.50 -1.48 11.92
N PHE A 364 2.68 -1.58 12.94
CA PHE A 364 2.42 -0.46 13.83
C PHE A 364 3.60 -0.25 14.76
N VAL A 365 4.08 0.98 14.80
CA VAL A 365 5.31 1.33 15.51
C VAL A 365 5.13 2.60 16.33
N LEU A 366 5.86 2.70 17.44
CA LEU A 366 6.09 3.96 18.15
C LEU A 366 7.45 4.52 17.69
N ILE A 367 7.41 5.63 16.98
CA ILE A 367 8.57 6.34 16.47
C ILE A 367 8.91 7.47 17.43
N MET A 368 10.13 7.47 17.93
CA MET A 368 10.70 8.51 18.78
C MET A 368 11.86 9.18 18.02
N ASN A 369 12.07 10.47 18.25
CA ASN A 369 13.25 11.13 17.71
C ASN A 369 14.49 10.79 18.56
N ASN A 370 15.38 9.94 18.05
CA ASN A 370 16.58 9.47 18.76
C ASN A 370 17.62 10.58 19.01
N GLN A 371 17.45 11.77 18.43
CA GLN A 371 18.30 12.95 18.69
C GLN A 371 17.70 13.88 19.75
N LYS A 372 16.47 13.60 20.21
CA LYS A 372 15.78 14.41 21.21
C LYS A 372 16.19 13.98 22.62
N LYS A 373 16.33 14.96 23.53
CA LYS A 373 16.64 14.72 24.93
C LYS A 373 15.75 13.63 25.54
N HIS A 374 16.33 12.74 26.32
CA HIS A 374 15.81 11.51 26.90
C HIS A 374 15.75 10.35 25.89
N PHE A 375 15.25 10.56 24.65
CA PHE A 375 15.16 9.49 23.64
C PHE A 375 16.51 9.22 22.94
N ASP A 376 17.50 10.08 23.12
CA ASP A 376 18.92 9.85 22.75
C ASP A 376 19.57 8.74 23.59
N ASN A 377 18.98 8.38 24.72
CA ASN A 377 19.47 7.32 25.60
C ASN A 377 18.80 5.96 25.28
N VAL A 378 19.62 4.96 24.95
CA VAL A 378 19.15 3.61 24.62
C VAL A 378 18.39 2.94 25.77
N ASP A 379 18.80 3.15 27.04
CA ASP A 379 18.11 2.54 28.17
C ASP A 379 16.71 3.13 28.35
N VAL A 380 16.50 4.40 28.01
CA VAL A 380 15.16 5.02 28.02
C VAL A 380 14.28 4.40 26.93
N ARG A 381 14.79 4.23 25.70
CA ARG A 381 14.04 3.58 24.63
C ARG A 381 13.69 2.13 24.97
N TRP A 382 14.63 1.39 25.55
CA TRP A 382 14.37 0.05 26.04
C TRP A 382 13.37 0.02 27.21
N ALA A 383 13.41 1.00 28.11
CA ALA A 383 12.43 1.09 29.20
C ALA A 383 11.02 1.32 28.67
N ILE A 384 10.88 2.16 27.64
CA ILE A 384 9.60 2.39 26.96
C ILE A 384 9.15 1.09 26.27
N ASN A 385 10.05 0.40 25.56
CA ASN A 385 9.74 -0.88 24.92
C ASN A 385 9.19 -1.92 25.90
N LEU A 386 9.84 -2.08 27.06
CA LEU A 386 9.42 -3.01 28.11
C LEU A 386 8.11 -2.60 28.81
N ALA A 387 7.70 -1.34 28.68
CA ALA A 387 6.43 -0.84 29.20
C ALA A 387 5.25 -1.17 28.27
N VAL A 388 5.50 -1.46 26.99
CA VAL A 388 4.45 -1.79 26.01
C VAL A 388 4.00 -3.23 26.15
N ASN A 389 2.73 -3.43 26.51
CA ASN A 389 2.07 -4.73 26.50
C ASN A 389 1.39 -4.94 25.13
N ARG A 390 2.09 -5.57 24.23
CA ARG A 390 1.65 -5.81 22.84
C ARG A 390 0.42 -6.70 22.76
N ASP A 391 0.33 -7.73 23.62
CA ASP A 391 -0.84 -8.63 23.68
C ASP A 391 -2.09 -7.88 24.11
N GLU A 392 -1.98 -6.97 25.09
CA GLU A 392 -3.11 -6.14 25.52
C GLU A 392 -3.57 -5.21 24.38
N ILE A 393 -2.63 -4.61 23.63
CA ILE A 393 -2.95 -3.77 22.46
C ILE A 393 -3.63 -4.61 21.38
N SER A 394 -3.06 -5.76 21.01
CA SER A 394 -3.65 -6.67 20.03
C SER A 394 -5.09 -7.05 20.41
N ASN A 395 -5.30 -7.48 21.65
CA ASN A 395 -6.59 -7.96 22.12
C ASN A 395 -7.64 -6.84 22.25
N LEU A 396 -7.26 -5.68 22.80
CA LEU A 396 -8.23 -4.61 23.10
C LEU A 396 -8.47 -3.64 21.94
N ALA A 397 -7.44 -3.37 21.13
CA ALA A 397 -7.56 -2.47 19.98
C ALA A 397 -7.98 -3.17 18.71
N TYR A 398 -7.58 -4.44 18.54
CA TYR A 398 -7.70 -5.18 17.27
C TYR A 398 -8.33 -6.57 17.43
N GLU A 399 -8.94 -6.86 18.57
CA GLU A 399 -9.66 -8.11 18.86
C GLU A 399 -8.83 -9.38 18.62
N GLY A 400 -7.50 -9.29 18.80
CA GLY A 400 -6.55 -10.36 18.53
C GLY A 400 -6.25 -10.59 17.04
N GLY A 401 -6.72 -9.71 16.15
CA GLY A 401 -6.52 -9.84 14.69
C GLY A 401 -5.15 -9.39 14.18
N MET A 402 -4.40 -8.62 14.99
CA MET A 402 -3.06 -8.11 14.65
C MET A 402 -2.03 -8.63 15.65
N PRO A 403 -1.20 -9.61 15.29
CA PRO A 403 -0.26 -10.21 16.22
C PRO A 403 0.85 -9.26 16.65
N PRO A 404 1.39 -9.41 17.87
CA PRO A 404 2.56 -8.70 18.34
C PRO A 404 3.79 -8.92 17.43
N VAL A 405 4.63 -7.88 17.29
CA VAL A 405 5.87 -7.93 16.53
C VAL A 405 6.98 -7.16 17.23
N GLU A 406 8.23 -7.65 17.12
CA GLU A 406 9.39 -7.12 17.84
C GLU A 406 10.44 -6.52 16.91
N LEU A 407 10.50 -7.01 15.69
CA LEU A 407 11.43 -6.59 14.65
C LEU A 407 10.71 -5.83 13.54
N PRO A 408 11.42 -5.00 12.78
CA PRO A 408 10.88 -4.41 11.57
C PRO A 408 10.64 -5.43 10.42
N ILE A 409 10.57 -6.70 10.73
CA ILE A 409 10.38 -7.79 9.78
C ILE A 409 8.97 -8.35 9.98
N SER A 410 8.14 -8.30 8.94
CA SER A 410 6.81 -8.88 8.99
C SER A 410 6.83 -10.40 8.72
N SER A 411 5.75 -11.07 9.07
CA SER A 411 5.54 -12.48 8.73
C SER A 411 5.24 -12.71 7.23
N TYR A 412 5.20 -11.64 6.45
CA TYR A 412 4.93 -11.60 5.02
C TYR A 412 6.25 -11.52 4.24
N GLY A 413 6.35 -12.05 3.05
CA GLY A 413 7.50 -11.95 2.13
C GLY A 413 8.88 -12.32 2.69
N VAL A 414 9.32 -11.70 3.76
CA VAL A 414 10.64 -11.93 4.38
C VAL A 414 10.65 -13.01 5.47
N LYS A 415 9.53 -13.67 5.70
CA LYS A 415 9.40 -14.72 6.74
C LYS A 415 10.48 -15.82 6.69
N GLN A 416 11.05 -16.09 5.51
CA GLN A 416 12.15 -17.05 5.36
C GLN A 416 13.44 -16.63 6.09
N TYR A 417 13.59 -15.34 6.43
CA TYR A 417 14.74 -14.83 7.18
C TYR A 417 14.52 -14.88 8.69
N LEU A 418 13.27 -14.89 9.18
CA LEU A 418 12.97 -14.90 10.61
C LEU A 418 13.63 -16.08 11.36
N PRO A 419 13.54 -17.34 10.88
CA PRO A 419 14.22 -18.45 11.53
C PRO A 419 15.74 -18.30 11.62
N LEU A 420 16.33 -17.55 10.67
CA LEU A 420 17.77 -17.28 10.62
C LEU A 420 18.21 -16.21 11.65
N MET A 421 17.26 -15.53 12.30
CA MET A 421 17.48 -14.48 13.31
C MET A 421 16.92 -14.86 14.69
N GLN A 422 16.32 -16.05 14.84
CA GLN A 422 15.59 -16.44 16.05
C GLN A 422 16.45 -16.36 17.32
N ASP A 423 17.70 -16.78 17.26
CA ASP A 423 18.63 -16.72 18.40
C ASP A 423 18.94 -15.27 18.84
N ILE A 424 18.89 -14.31 17.91
CA ILE A 424 19.05 -12.88 18.21
C ILE A 424 17.76 -12.36 18.86
N ILE A 425 16.60 -12.72 18.30
CA ILE A 425 15.29 -12.37 18.88
C ILE A 425 15.21 -12.88 20.32
N ASP A 426 15.50 -14.15 20.55
CA ASP A 426 15.47 -14.79 21.87
C ASP A 426 16.47 -14.14 22.85
N LYS A 427 17.65 -13.72 22.36
CA LYS A 427 18.68 -13.05 23.17
C LYS A 427 18.19 -11.72 23.76
N TYR A 428 17.52 -10.92 22.93
CA TYR A 428 17.07 -9.58 23.34
C TYR A 428 15.71 -9.59 24.03
N ASP A 429 14.84 -10.57 23.71
CA ASP A 429 13.49 -10.73 24.29
C ASP A 429 12.69 -9.40 24.26
N ALA A 430 12.74 -8.73 23.09
CA ALA A 430 12.20 -7.36 22.96
C ALA A 430 10.67 -7.31 23.03
N GLY A 431 9.98 -8.43 22.80
CA GLY A 431 8.54 -8.55 22.96
C GLY A 431 8.04 -8.58 24.41
N THR A 432 8.95 -8.82 25.37
CA THR A 432 8.56 -8.94 26.78
C THR A 432 8.00 -7.63 27.34
N HIS A 433 6.85 -7.74 28.00
CA HIS A 433 6.31 -6.68 28.87
C HIS A 433 6.77 -6.91 30.30
N ASP A 434 7.60 -6.00 30.85
CA ASP A 434 8.14 -6.10 32.22
C ASP A 434 8.42 -4.72 32.81
N LEU A 435 7.50 -4.25 33.67
CA LEU A 435 7.63 -2.94 34.32
C LEU A 435 8.80 -2.88 35.31
N ALA A 436 9.23 -4.00 35.87
CA ALA A 436 10.38 -4.02 36.79
C ALA A 436 11.68 -3.87 36.00
N LYS A 437 11.83 -4.58 34.88
CA LYS A 437 12.96 -4.39 33.95
C LYS A 437 12.95 -2.98 33.35
N SER A 438 11.78 -2.41 33.01
CA SER A 438 11.62 -1.04 32.53
C SER A 438 12.17 -0.04 33.57
N ALA A 439 11.76 -0.19 34.83
CA ALA A 439 12.24 0.66 35.92
C ALA A 439 13.77 0.55 36.13
N ALA A 440 14.31 -0.67 36.11
CA ALA A 440 15.74 -0.90 36.24
C ALA A 440 16.58 -0.24 35.13
N ARG A 441 16.07 -0.22 33.89
CA ARG A 441 16.68 0.52 32.77
C ARG A 441 16.71 2.03 33.03
N MET A 442 15.60 2.61 33.50
CA MET A 442 15.52 4.04 33.84
C MET A 442 16.50 4.40 34.94
N GLU A 443 16.58 3.59 36.01
CA GLU A 443 17.54 3.77 37.10
C GLU A 443 19.00 3.68 36.64
N THR A 444 19.31 2.71 35.76
CA THR A 444 20.63 2.55 35.12
C THR A 444 21.00 3.79 34.30
N ALA A 445 20.04 4.39 33.61
CA ALA A 445 20.22 5.64 32.85
C ALA A 445 20.30 6.91 33.76
N GLY A 446 20.19 6.74 35.09
CA GLY A 446 20.31 7.82 36.07
C GLY A 446 19.04 8.63 36.25
N TYR A 447 17.88 8.07 35.97
CA TYR A 447 16.57 8.67 36.25
C TYR A 447 16.06 8.25 37.63
N SER A 448 15.23 9.08 38.21
CA SER A 448 14.48 8.80 39.45
C SER A 448 13.04 9.28 39.33
N LYS A 449 12.14 8.68 40.09
CA LYS A 449 10.73 9.13 40.07
C LYS A 449 10.54 10.36 40.97
N ASP A 450 9.79 11.34 40.48
CA ASP A 450 9.34 12.49 41.26
C ASP A 450 8.25 12.10 42.30
N SER A 451 7.75 13.07 43.04
CA SER A 451 6.70 12.86 44.06
C SER A 451 5.35 12.42 43.46
N ALA A 452 5.15 12.62 42.16
CA ALA A 452 3.97 12.17 41.42
C ALA A 452 4.16 10.78 40.77
N GLY A 453 5.38 10.22 40.85
CA GLY A 453 5.71 8.89 40.30
C GLY A 453 6.25 8.92 38.88
N TYR A 454 6.52 10.08 38.31
CA TYR A 454 7.05 10.22 36.94
C TYR A 454 8.57 10.22 36.90
N TRP A 455 9.14 9.59 35.89
CA TRP A 455 10.58 9.57 35.64
C TRP A 455 11.13 10.96 35.34
N THR A 456 12.18 11.36 36.07
CA THR A 456 12.85 12.65 35.94
C THR A 456 14.36 12.48 35.94
N LYS A 457 15.07 13.37 35.26
CA LYS A 457 16.51 13.52 35.31
C LYS A 457 16.85 15.00 35.22
N ASP A 458 17.75 15.48 36.08
CA ASP A 458 18.15 16.90 36.18
C ASP A 458 16.96 17.87 36.34
N GLY A 459 15.91 17.42 37.04
CA GLY A 459 14.69 18.20 37.29
C GLY A 459 13.68 18.23 36.12
N GLU A 460 13.97 17.56 35.03
CA GLU A 460 13.06 17.46 33.88
C GLU A 460 12.38 16.08 33.78
N LYS A 461 11.10 16.09 33.51
CA LYS A 461 10.32 14.86 33.30
C LYS A 461 10.53 14.27 31.91
N VAL A 462 10.42 12.95 31.81
CA VAL A 462 10.26 12.26 30.50
C VAL A 462 8.80 12.36 30.09
N VAL A 463 8.53 13.29 29.17
CA VAL A 463 7.19 13.51 28.61
C VAL A 463 7.11 12.81 27.25
N ILE A 464 6.04 12.05 27.02
CA ILE A 464 5.77 11.35 25.75
C ILE A 464 4.42 11.84 25.23
N THR A 465 4.44 12.66 24.18
CA THR A 465 3.22 13.07 23.50
C THR A 465 2.96 12.11 22.33
N LEU A 466 2.06 11.15 22.54
CA LEU A 466 1.69 10.16 21.52
C LEU A 466 0.72 10.79 20.52
N GLU A 467 1.22 11.26 19.40
CA GLU A 467 0.35 11.67 18.28
C GLU A 467 -0.02 10.46 17.44
N ILE A 468 -1.32 10.26 17.24
CA ILE A 468 -1.85 9.07 16.57
C ILE A 468 -2.89 9.50 15.56
N PRO A 469 -2.78 9.07 14.26
CA PRO A 469 -3.77 9.37 13.25
C PRO A 469 -5.12 8.70 13.59
N SER A 470 -6.20 9.28 13.07
CA SER A 470 -7.56 8.87 13.39
C SER A 470 -7.85 7.39 13.15
N TRP A 471 -7.31 6.83 12.08
CA TRP A 471 -7.47 5.43 11.70
C TRP A 471 -6.69 4.43 12.60
N MET A 472 -5.68 4.91 13.36
CA MET A 472 -4.94 4.11 14.34
C MET A 472 -5.39 4.37 15.79
N ARG A 473 -6.44 5.16 15.98
CA ARG A 473 -6.92 5.62 17.29
C ARG A 473 -7.10 4.52 18.35
N PRO A 474 -7.60 3.31 18.04
CA PRO A 474 -7.94 2.34 19.10
C PRO A 474 -6.80 2.01 20.05
N GLN A 475 -5.55 2.01 19.59
CA GLN A 475 -4.38 1.71 20.44
C GLN A 475 -3.93 2.87 21.34
N GLY A 476 -4.32 4.11 21.02
CA GLY A 476 -3.82 5.31 21.70
C GLY A 476 -4.06 5.34 23.21
N PRO A 477 -5.31 5.22 23.68
CA PRO A 477 -5.61 5.23 25.11
C PRO A 477 -4.98 4.05 25.88
N ILE A 478 -4.78 2.92 25.21
CA ILE A 478 -4.15 1.73 25.80
C ILE A 478 -2.67 2.01 26.05
N LEU A 479 -1.97 2.48 25.02
CA LEU A 479 -0.54 2.80 25.08
C LEU A 479 -0.25 3.93 26.07
N GLU A 480 -1.07 5.00 26.09
CA GLU A 480 -0.99 6.07 27.09
C GLU A 480 -1.02 5.50 28.52
N LYS A 481 -2.02 4.67 28.81
CA LYS A 481 -2.18 4.06 30.13
C LYS A 481 -1.03 3.15 30.52
N GLN A 482 -0.50 2.36 29.59
CA GLN A 482 0.65 1.49 29.82
C GLN A 482 1.91 2.29 30.15
N LEU A 483 2.19 3.34 29.40
CA LEU A 483 3.33 4.22 29.64
C LEU A 483 3.20 5.01 30.95
N GLN A 484 2.00 5.48 31.29
CA GLN A 484 1.75 6.12 32.60
C GLN A 484 1.96 5.14 33.77
N ALA A 485 1.52 3.88 33.62
CA ALA A 485 1.75 2.84 34.63
C ALA A 485 3.24 2.54 34.84
N ALA A 486 4.05 2.67 33.79
CA ALA A 486 5.52 2.57 33.88
C ALA A 486 6.19 3.78 34.50
N GLY A 487 5.49 4.92 34.63
CA GLY A 487 5.99 6.16 35.22
C GLY A 487 6.44 7.20 34.20
N PHE A 488 6.06 7.10 32.95
CA PHE A 488 6.25 8.15 31.95
C PHE A 488 5.07 9.13 31.96
N ASP A 489 5.34 10.43 31.78
CA ASP A 489 4.30 11.46 31.63
C ASP A 489 3.77 11.42 30.18
N ALA A 490 2.95 10.41 29.89
CA ALA A 490 2.44 10.14 28.56
C ALA A 490 1.06 10.74 28.35
N VAL A 491 0.84 11.34 27.17
CA VAL A 491 -0.44 11.94 26.75
C VAL A 491 -0.74 11.52 25.32
N PHE A 492 -1.90 10.90 25.12
CA PHE A 492 -2.43 10.58 23.79
C PHE A 492 -3.10 11.80 23.15
N LYS A 493 -2.79 12.05 21.87
CA LYS A 493 -3.43 13.05 21.03
C LYS A 493 -3.79 12.44 19.68
N GLN A 494 -5.06 12.45 19.36
CA GLN A 494 -5.51 12.16 18.00
C GLN A 494 -5.36 13.40 17.13
N GLY A 495 -4.92 13.23 15.88
CA GLY A 495 -4.79 14.32 14.91
C GLY A 495 -5.01 13.86 13.48
N GLU A 496 -5.04 14.83 12.58
CA GLU A 496 -5.14 14.59 11.15
C GLU A 496 -3.83 13.98 10.60
N PRO A 497 -3.92 12.91 9.80
CA PRO A 497 -2.74 12.17 9.32
C PRO A 497 -1.69 13.05 8.63
N ALA A 498 -2.12 13.98 7.77
CA ALA A 498 -1.19 14.87 7.06
C ALA A 498 -0.40 15.75 8.03
N THR A 499 -1.08 16.40 9.00
CA THR A 499 -0.44 17.25 10.02
C THR A 499 0.54 16.47 10.90
N ILE A 500 0.15 15.25 11.31
CA ILE A 500 1.03 14.37 12.09
C ILE A 500 2.23 13.96 11.26
N GLY A 501 2.02 13.61 9.99
CA GLY A 501 3.07 13.25 9.04
C GLY A 501 4.10 14.36 8.87
N ASP A 502 3.67 15.61 8.69
CA ASP A 502 4.55 16.78 8.59
C ASP A 502 5.40 16.96 9.85
N ARG A 503 4.80 16.87 11.02
CA ARG A 503 5.50 16.99 12.30
C ARG A 503 6.47 15.84 12.55
N LEU A 504 6.10 14.62 12.14
CA LEU A 504 6.99 13.47 12.17
C LEU A 504 8.19 13.69 11.24
N GLN A 505 7.94 14.21 10.03
CA GLN A 505 9.00 14.54 9.08
C GLN A 505 9.97 15.59 9.62
N MET A 506 9.50 16.53 10.44
CA MET A 506 10.33 17.55 11.10
C MET A 506 10.97 17.07 12.41
N GLY A 507 10.62 15.87 12.90
CA GLY A 507 11.14 15.30 14.16
C GLY A 507 10.64 16.02 15.40
N GLU A 508 9.45 16.61 15.35
CA GLU A 508 8.90 17.45 16.42
C GLU A 508 8.16 16.66 17.49
N THR A 509 7.67 15.48 17.17
CA THR A 509 6.74 14.71 18.02
C THR A 509 7.07 13.22 18.05
N GLU A 510 6.56 12.51 19.05
CA GLU A 510 6.53 11.06 19.13
C GLU A 510 5.21 10.59 18.50
N VAL A 511 5.29 9.63 17.57
CA VAL A 511 4.15 9.24 16.74
C VAL A 511 3.97 7.73 16.75
N VAL A 512 2.73 7.29 16.91
CA VAL A 512 2.38 5.92 16.50
C VAL A 512 1.99 5.97 15.03
N TRP A 513 2.70 5.20 14.20
CA TRP A 513 2.57 5.21 12.75
C TRP A 513 2.73 3.81 12.17
N VAL A 514 2.59 3.68 10.88
CA VAL A 514 2.97 2.46 10.15
C VAL A 514 4.41 2.57 9.65
N GLN A 515 5.15 1.49 9.73
CA GLN A 515 6.44 1.35 9.11
C GLN A 515 6.39 0.17 8.12
N CYS A 516 6.38 0.52 6.83
CA CYS A 516 6.31 -0.43 5.73
C CYS A 516 7.70 -0.66 5.12
N GLY A 517 7.85 -1.71 4.31
CA GLY A 517 9.12 -2.02 3.62
C GLY A 517 9.73 -3.36 4.00
N SER A 518 9.04 -4.14 4.84
CA SER A 518 9.52 -5.47 5.28
C SER A 518 8.98 -6.62 4.43
N ILE A 519 8.71 -6.38 3.13
CA ILE A 519 7.96 -7.34 2.32
C ILE A 519 8.85 -8.41 1.68
N ASN A 520 10.09 -8.09 1.25
CA ASN A 520 10.86 -9.07 0.48
C ASN A 520 12.20 -9.44 1.05
N GLU A 521 12.93 -8.46 1.58
CA GLU A 521 14.28 -8.70 2.04
C GLU A 521 14.66 -7.84 3.25
N PRO A 522 15.60 -8.35 4.08
CA PRO A 522 16.10 -7.60 5.22
C PRO A 522 16.68 -6.22 4.90
N TYR A 523 17.35 -6.05 3.76
CA TYR A 523 17.88 -4.72 3.37
C TYR A 523 16.76 -3.69 3.25
N ASP A 524 15.66 -4.01 2.57
CA ASP A 524 14.52 -3.09 2.43
C ASP A 524 13.92 -2.68 3.77
N THR A 525 13.93 -3.60 4.72
CA THR A 525 13.54 -3.37 6.10
C THR A 525 14.50 -2.42 6.84
N PHE A 526 15.80 -2.74 6.82
CA PHE A 526 16.78 -2.04 7.65
C PHE A 526 17.30 -0.73 7.02
N LYS A 527 17.20 -0.52 5.70
CA LYS A 527 17.70 0.69 5.02
C LYS A 527 17.13 2.01 5.57
N SER A 528 15.92 1.97 6.18
CA SER A 528 15.34 3.13 6.86
C SER A 528 16.15 3.59 8.07
N TYR A 529 17.00 2.74 8.62
CA TYR A 529 17.89 3.05 9.76
C TYR A 529 19.29 3.51 9.34
N HIS A 530 19.55 3.70 8.06
CA HIS A 530 20.81 4.28 7.58
C HIS A 530 20.88 5.76 7.89
N SER A 531 22.02 6.24 8.41
CA SER A 531 22.24 7.64 8.83
C SER A 531 22.02 8.65 7.68
N LYS A 532 22.17 8.24 6.40
CA LYS A 532 21.87 9.09 5.23
C LYS A 532 20.43 9.60 5.20
N ASN A 533 19.51 8.88 5.84
CA ASN A 533 18.09 9.25 5.95
C ASN A 533 17.82 10.24 7.09
N SER A 534 18.74 10.36 8.04
CA SER A 534 18.59 11.25 9.18
C SER A 534 18.74 12.73 8.81
N ALA A 535 18.19 13.58 9.65
CA ALA A 535 18.37 15.02 9.59
C ALA A 535 18.28 15.61 11.01
N PRO A 536 18.89 16.77 11.31
CA PRO A 536 18.69 17.44 12.60
C PRO A 536 17.21 17.73 12.89
N PRO A 537 16.79 17.81 14.19
CA PRO A 537 15.45 18.26 14.53
C PRO A 537 15.11 19.63 13.91
N GLY A 538 13.93 19.76 13.33
CA GLY A 538 13.52 20.95 12.57
C GLY A 538 13.90 20.94 11.09
N GLU A 539 14.65 19.94 10.65
CA GLU A 539 14.87 19.68 9.22
C GLU A 539 14.09 18.45 8.75
N THR A 540 13.69 18.44 7.48
CA THR A 540 12.92 17.33 6.90
C THR A 540 13.76 16.05 6.89
N TYR A 541 13.18 14.96 7.40
CA TYR A 541 13.75 13.62 7.29
C TYR A 541 13.90 13.22 5.81
N LYS A 542 15.02 12.61 5.45
CA LYS A 542 15.39 12.36 4.04
C LYS A 542 14.92 11.00 3.52
N GLY A 543 14.58 10.07 4.40
CA GLY A 543 14.14 8.73 4.03
C GLY A 543 12.65 8.65 3.73
N ALA A 544 12.26 7.69 2.91
CA ALA A 544 10.85 7.42 2.64
C ALA A 544 10.11 6.79 3.84
N VAL A 545 10.82 6.00 4.65
CA VAL A 545 10.30 5.33 5.84
C VAL A 545 11.05 5.83 7.07
N GLN A 546 10.32 6.22 8.11
CA GLN A 546 10.89 6.85 9.31
C GLN A 546 11.66 5.86 10.18
N GLY A 547 12.97 6.06 10.29
CA GLY A 547 13.87 5.30 11.16
C GLY A 547 14.16 5.95 12.52
N GLY A 548 13.31 6.87 12.99
CA GLY A 548 13.48 7.55 14.28
C GLY A 548 14.68 8.49 14.34
N ARG A 549 15.22 8.95 13.20
CA ARG A 549 16.46 9.75 13.10
C ARG A 549 17.67 9.07 13.74
N TYR A 550 17.69 7.76 13.62
CA TYR A 550 18.79 6.94 14.11
C TYR A 550 20.05 7.16 13.27
N GLU A 551 21.19 7.17 13.92
CA GLU A 551 22.51 7.31 13.32
C GLU A 551 23.49 6.31 13.95
N ASN A 552 24.05 5.43 13.13
CA ASN A 552 25.02 4.44 13.58
C ASN A 552 25.96 4.03 12.43
N PRO A 553 27.24 4.39 12.46
CA PRO A 553 28.18 4.03 11.38
C PRO A 553 28.38 2.52 11.19
N GLU A 554 28.13 1.68 12.22
CA GLU A 554 28.18 0.23 12.05
C GLU A 554 27.00 -0.26 11.20
N MET A 555 25.80 0.29 11.46
CA MET A 555 24.61 0.01 10.64
C MET A 555 24.80 0.50 9.22
N ASP A 556 25.34 1.70 9.03
CA ASP A 556 25.60 2.29 7.71
C ASP A 556 26.50 1.38 6.86
N ALA A 557 27.62 0.91 7.44
CA ALA A 557 28.55 0.03 6.73
C ALA A 557 27.93 -1.30 6.32
N ILE A 558 27.06 -1.87 7.16
CA ILE A 558 26.31 -3.10 6.85
C ILE A 558 25.35 -2.86 5.69
N LEU A 559 24.61 -1.76 5.75
CA LEU A 559 23.58 -1.43 4.76
C LEU A 559 24.21 -1.04 3.42
N ASP A 560 25.35 -0.34 3.42
CA ASP A 560 26.11 -0.01 2.21
C ASP A 560 26.58 -1.29 1.48
N GLU A 561 27.05 -2.28 2.23
CA GLU A 561 27.43 -3.58 1.63
C GLU A 561 26.20 -4.32 1.10
N MET A 562 25.10 -4.36 1.85
CA MET A 562 23.86 -5.05 1.43
C MET A 562 23.22 -4.38 0.21
N GLU A 563 23.39 -3.06 0.02
CA GLU A 563 22.82 -2.31 -1.10
C GLU A 563 23.29 -2.85 -2.45
N GLY A 564 24.56 -3.26 -2.54
CA GLY A 564 25.16 -3.83 -3.76
C GLY A 564 24.92 -5.33 -3.98
N MET A 565 24.23 -6.02 -3.05
CA MET A 565 24.05 -7.48 -3.11
C MET A 565 22.67 -7.89 -3.61
N ILE A 566 22.62 -8.97 -4.37
CA ILE A 566 21.36 -9.70 -4.60
C ILE A 566 21.07 -10.51 -3.33
N HIS A 567 19.87 -10.32 -2.74
CA HIS A 567 19.53 -11.06 -1.55
C HIS A 567 19.29 -12.54 -1.82
N SER A 568 19.64 -13.35 -0.86
CA SER A 568 19.27 -14.75 -0.84
C SER A 568 19.37 -15.29 0.58
N PRO A 569 18.37 -16.02 1.07
CA PRO A 569 18.48 -16.72 2.36
C PRO A 569 19.53 -17.85 2.34
N ASN A 570 20.04 -18.18 1.14
CA ASN A 570 21.10 -19.16 0.95
C ASN A 570 22.49 -18.51 0.78
N ASP A 571 22.58 -17.19 0.68
CA ASP A 571 23.85 -16.48 0.68
C ASP A 571 24.30 -16.21 2.11
N ALA A 572 25.37 -16.89 2.52
CA ALA A 572 25.88 -16.80 3.89
C ALA A 572 26.32 -15.38 4.28
N ARG A 573 26.87 -14.60 3.31
CA ARG A 573 27.30 -13.22 3.59
C ARG A 573 26.10 -12.29 3.76
N TYR A 574 25.12 -12.41 2.88
CA TYR A 574 23.89 -11.63 2.99
C TYR A 574 23.14 -11.91 4.31
N VAL A 575 22.99 -13.19 4.66
CA VAL A 575 22.38 -13.62 5.95
C VAL A 575 23.17 -13.08 7.14
N GLU A 576 24.50 -13.14 7.10
CA GLU A 576 25.34 -12.59 8.18
C GLU A 576 25.11 -11.09 8.37
N LEU A 577 25.10 -10.31 7.27
CA LEU A 577 24.83 -8.87 7.33
C LEU A 577 23.43 -8.56 7.84
N ALA A 578 22.42 -9.28 7.38
CA ALA A 578 21.05 -9.14 7.87
C ALA A 578 20.92 -9.44 9.38
N ARG A 579 21.64 -10.45 9.87
CA ARG A 579 21.73 -10.78 11.30
C ARG A 579 22.42 -9.67 12.10
N GLN A 580 23.52 -9.11 11.57
CA GLN A 580 24.23 -8.00 12.21
C GLN A 580 23.33 -6.76 12.29
N ALA A 581 22.58 -6.43 11.21
CA ALA A 581 21.62 -5.34 11.21
C ALA A 581 20.51 -5.56 12.25
N ALA A 582 19.95 -6.76 12.35
CA ALA A 582 18.95 -7.12 13.36
C ALA A 582 19.51 -7.01 14.80
N GLU A 583 20.76 -7.42 15.02
CA GLU A 583 21.44 -7.30 16.31
C GLU A 583 21.62 -5.83 16.71
N LEU A 584 22.09 -4.99 15.79
CA LEU A 584 22.23 -3.55 16.05
C LEU A 584 20.89 -2.90 16.32
N TYR A 585 19.86 -3.25 15.54
CA TYR A 585 18.52 -2.74 15.73
C TYR A 585 17.97 -3.06 17.14
N LEU A 586 18.02 -4.33 17.56
CA LEU A 586 17.55 -4.75 18.87
C LEU A 586 18.42 -4.20 20.00
N ARG A 587 19.75 -4.08 19.81
CA ARG A 587 20.66 -3.45 20.78
C ARG A 587 20.27 -2.00 21.06
N ASP A 588 20.02 -1.24 20.00
CA ASP A 588 19.86 0.21 20.03
C ASP A 588 18.41 0.68 20.10
N MET A 589 17.45 -0.19 19.74
CA MET A 589 15.99 0.06 19.78
C MET A 589 15.60 1.42 19.21
N PRO A 590 15.89 1.71 17.93
CA PRO A 590 15.63 3.03 17.34
C PRO A 590 14.14 3.35 17.20
N VAL A 591 13.32 2.33 16.99
CA VAL A 591 11.86 2.38 16.85
C VAL A 591 11.27 1.20 17.61
N ILE A 592 10.10 1.34 18.21
CA ILE A 592 9.43 0.26 18.94
C ILE A 592 8.31 -0.30 18.08
N HIS A 593 8.46 -1.54 17.64
CA HIS A 593 7.42 -2.28 16.93
C HIS A 593 6.36 -2.77 17.91
N ILE A 594 5.09 -2.68 17.50
CA ILE A 594 3.94 -2.98 18.36
C ILE A 594 3.18 -4.21 17.83
N ALA A 595 2.64 -4.10 16.62
CA ALA A 595 1.83 -5.15 16.02
C ALA A 595 2.02 -5.19 14.49
N GLU A 596 1.89 -6.36 13.90
CA GLU A 596 1.84 -6.54 12.46
C GLU A 596 0.46 -6.15 11.94
N GLU A 597 0.42 -5.26 10.95
CA GLU A 597 -0.83 -4.88 10.31
C GLU A 597 -1.36 -6.03 9.46
N LYS A 598 -2.61 -6.41 9.71
CA LYS A 598 -3.32 -7.44 8.94
C LYS A 598 -4.70 -6.94 8.51
N HIS A 599 -5.03 -7.22 7.28
CA HIS A 599 -6.31 -6.85 6.69
C HIS A 599 -7.15 -8.08 6.39
N VAL A 600 -8.39 -8.07 6.86
CA VAL A 600 -9.37 -9.14 6.60
C VAL A 600 -10.03 -8.87 5.26
N VAL A 601 -9.29 -9.10 4.17
CA VAL A 601 -9.84 -9.03 2.81
C VAL A 601 -10.77 -10.22 2.62
N VAL A 602 -12.05 -9.93 2.42
CA VAL A 602 -13.08 -10.96 2.26
C VAL A 602 -13.02 -11.54 0.86
N GLN A 603 -13.17 -12.86 0.78
CA GLN A 603 -13.25 -13.66 -0.44
C GLN A 603 -14.56 -14.44 -0.38
N ASN A 604 -15.45 -14.25 -1.36
CA ASN A 604 -16.76 -14.88 -1.38
C ASN A 604 -16.77 -16.09 -2.31
N GLU A 605 -16.95 -17.28 -1.74
CA GLU A 605 -16.96 -18.54 -2.49
C GLU A 605 -18.34 -18.90 -3.09
N HIS A 606 -19.32 -18.00 -3.02
CA HIS A 606 -20.66 -18.28 -3.55
C HIS A 606 -20.66 -18.46 -5.08
N TYR A 607 -19.96 -17.60 -5.80
CA TYR A 607 -19.84 -17.66 -7.25
C TYR A 607 -18.46 -18.10 -7.73
N TRP A 608 -17.42 -17.92 -6.93
CA TRP A 608 -16.03 -18.10 -7.34
C TRP A 608 -15.25 -18.93 -6.33
N THR A 609 -14.47 -19.88 -6.80
CA THR A 609 -13.53 -20.68 -6.00
C THR A 609 -12.09 -20.48 -6.52
N GLY A 610 -11.10 -21.00 -5.82
CA GLY A 610 -9.69 -20.84 -6.21
C GLY A 610 -9.04 -19.58 -5.67
N TRP A 611 -9.61 -18.98 -4.63
CA TRP A 611 -9.03 -17.85 -3.93
C TRP A 611 -7.70 -18.19 -3.25
N PRO A 612 -6.74 -17.23 -3.19
CA PRO A 612 -5.51 -17.47 -2.45
C PRO A 612 -5.76 -17.58 -0.94
N GLY A 613 -4.92 -18.34 -0.28
CA GLY A 613 -4.97 -18.51 1.17
C GLY A 613 -3.65 -19.05 1.69
N VAL A 614 -3.56 -19.27 2.99
CA VAL A 614 -2.35 -19.82 3.64
C VAL A 614 -1.93 -21.17 3.02
N GLU A 615 -2.92 -21.98 2.61
CA GLU A 615 -2.71 -23.30 2.02
C GLU A 615 -2.17 -23.23 0.58
N ASP A 616 -2.57 -22.17 -0.17
CA ASP A 616 -2.15 -21.91 -1.53
C ASP A 616 -1.90 -20.41 -1.72
N PRO A 617 -0.75 -19.93 -1.29
CA PRO A 617 -0.44 -18.49 -1.27
C PRO A 617 0.14 -18.01 -2.62
N TYR A 618 -0.52 -18.34 -3.75
CA TYR A 618 -0.06 -17.98 -5.09
C TYR A 618 -0.12 -16.46 -5.37
N ALA A 619 -0.93 -15.72 -4.62
CA ALA A 619 -1.05 -14.26 -4.70
C ALA A 619 -1.38 -13.63 -3.34
N ALA A 620 -1.04 -12.36 -3.17
CA ALA A 620 -1.56 -11.56 -2.08
C ALA A 620 -3.06 -11.25 -2.33
N PRO A 621 -3.92 -11.27 -1.30
CA PRO A 621 -5.37 -11.15 -1.50
C PRO A 621 -5.85 -9.72 -1.78
N TYR A 622 -4.96 -8.75 -1.97
CA TYR A 622 -5.28 -7.33 -2.05
C TYR A 622 -5.62 -6.88 -3.47
N PRO A 623 -6.85 -6.35 -3.73
CA PRO A 623 -7.26 -5.92 -5.07
C PRO A 623 -6.35 -4.92 -5.76
N PRO A 624 -5.82 -3.87 -5.08
CA PRO A 624 -4.98 -2.87 -5.75
C PRO A 624 -3.58 -3.36 -6.10
N TRP A 625 -3.15 -4.51 -5.55
CA TRP A 625 -1.81 -5.06 -5.80
C TRP A 625 -1.82 -6.02 -6.98
N ASN A 626 -0.68 -6.64 -7.26
CA ASN A 626 -0.57 -7.66 -8.30
C ASN A 626 -1.52 -8.85 -8.11
N GLY A 627 -1.95 -9.07 -6.86
CA GLY A 627 -2.83 -10.17 -6.50
C GLY A 627 -4.11 -10.20 -7.33
N HIS A 628 -4.73 -9.05 -7.58
CA HIS A 628 -5.97 -8.99 -8.35
C HIS A 628 -5.85 -9.69 -9.71
N TYR A 629 -4.76 -9.40 -10.44
CA TYR A 629 -4.55 -9.97 -11.76
C TYR A 629 -4.38 -11.50 -11.68
N LEU A 630 -3.47 -11.95 -10.82
CA LEU A 630 -3.23 -13.38 -10.61
C LEU A 630 -4.48 -14.09 -10.08
N ILE A 631 -5.23 -13.47 -9.17
CA ILE A 631 -6.48 -14.00 -8.64
C ILE A 631 -7.50 -14.16 -9.76
N THR A 632 -7.74 -13.12 -10.56
CA THR A 632 -8.72 -13.15 -11.65
C THR A 632 -8.47 -14.31 -12.62
N HIS A 633 -7.20 -14.61 -12.93
CA HIS A 633 -6.82 -15.74 -13.80
C HIS A 633 -6.94 -17.12 -13.12
N ASN A 634 -6.87 -17.18 -11.79
CA ASN A 634 -6.96 -18.44 -11.06
C ASN A 634 -8.38 -18.78 -10.59
N LEU A 635 -9.29 -17.80 -10.54
CA LEU A 635 -10.67 -18.05 -10.13
C LEU A 635 -11.38 -19.03 -11.04
N LYS A 636 -12.21 -19.89 -10.43
CA LYS A 636 -13.08 -20.85 -11.09
C LYS A 636 -14.51 -20.62 -10.67
N ALA A 637 -15.46 -20.74 -11.60
CA ALA A 637 -16.87 -20.66 -11.28
C ALA A 637 -17.24 -21.74 -10.25
N ALA A 638 -17.92 -21.35 -9.19
CA ALA A 638 -18.47 -22.30 -8.22
C ALA A 638 -19.53 -23.20 -8.90
N LYS A 639 -19.57 -24.47 -8.50
CA LYS A 639 -20.48 -25.47 -9.12
C LYS A 639 -21.92 -25.27 -8.71
#